data_ab3bfe4bcb68f0e8301c81133af3f189
#
_entry.id   ab3bfe4bcb68f0e8301c81133af3f189
#
_cell.length_a   1.000
_cell.length_b   1.000
_cell.length_c   1.000
_cell.angle_alpha   90.00
_cell.angle_beta   90.00
_cell.angle_gamma   90.00
#
_symmetry.space_group_name_H-M   'P 1'
#
loop_
_entity.id
_entity.type
_entity.pdbx_description
1 polymer ?
#
loop_
_entity_poly.entity_id
_entity_poly.type
_entity_poly.pdbx_seq_one_letter_code
_entity_poly.pdbx_strand_id
1 'polypeptide(L)'
;VTWQLKSLTLYGKQPGQVRSLEFNLGELNIVTGDSLTGKTSIWDVTNYCMASSGDNYPISAGKLREYVDVFAVQIVRGDRQLFVARPAARGTTPSPRLCLVFQQPGDLPLAAEQMQFTFTIEAARGLLAEFTGIDLSIRLPTTRGNTMAPSIRHALYFCVQAQNVVANPDHLFHSQGEDHGPRTIRDIFPYFIGAVDPEQAVQRAQLQRMKSELRNHERDLNQQESAAPASGQARALVREAVETSLLDPLNTDGLTLDDALALLGTAASAPLPGLPEIPEDEDDPLATLSQERDRLRIAFQQTRARLAELRSALRDRSEFLTQALDHRERLTSLSLLKVSPDTSLEACPVCNSEVTAPSAVATALRTDLEELNANVVHVSDDTPQIQALIDEQEELLREHRRALGANHDERDALEAGMREAARYRDTTLRAAAVRGRISLFLENAARYTVAPRIRDQREEMRAAIEELEDALGHDVQADRVNSSLSLINRKITAKARALVLEHSDAPIRFDLRRLTVVADTDEGPVPLKEIGGGQNWLGYHLAAFLSLHEWFIERDRPVPQLLVLDQPSQVYFPADDKGTDLEPPKESDRAALLRAYQAIANTITSADGKLQVIAMEHADLEQPVFASAVIRRWRDGQGALVPAEWITAG
;
A
#
# COMPACT_ATOMS: atom_id res chain seq x y z
N VAL A 1 -15.10 -11.22 -18.97
CA VAL A 1 -15.60 -9.91 -19.42
C VAL A 1 -15.55 -8.96 -18.23
N THR A 2 -14.88 -7.82 -18.39
CA THR A 2 -14.83 -6.74 -17.40
C THR A 2 -15.73 -5.58 -17.84
N TRP A 3 -15.65 -4.44 -17.20
CA TRP A 3 -16.58 -3.35 -17.44
C TRP A 3 -16.05 -2.31 -18.46
N GLN A 4 -17.00 -1.56 -19.03
CA GLN A 4 -16.80 -0.39 -19.86
C GLN A 4 -17.55 0.81 -19.25
N LEU A 5 -17.16 2.03 -19.62
CA LEU A 5 -17.77 3.27 -19.13
C LEU A 5 -19.00 3.63 -19.98
N LYS A 6 -20.19 3.60 -19.40
CA LYS A 6 -21.45 3.94 -20.08
C LYS A 6 -21.71 5.43 -20.09
N SER A 7 -21.54 6.08 -18.95
CA SER A 7 -21.75 7.52 -18.82
C SER A 7 -20.94 8.14 -17.71
N LEU A 8 -20.71 9.45 -17.82
CA LEU A 8 -20.20 10.31 -16.78
C LEU A 8 -21.24 11.41 -16.54
N THR A 9 -21.64 11.57 -15.27
CA THR A 9 -22.67 12.53 -14.88
C THR A 9 -22.15 13.48 -13.82
N LEU A 10 -22.39 14.77 -14.06
CA LEU A 10 -22.11 15.85 -13.10
C LEU A 10 -23.44 16.34 -12.52
N TYR A 11 -23.47 16.51 -11.22
CA TYR A 11 -24.58 17.15 -10.50
C TYR A 11 -24.08 18.50 -9.98
N GLY A 12 -24.72 19.56 -10.44
CA GLY A 12 -24.36 20.93 -10.05
C GLY A 12 -24.82 21.25 -8.64
N LYS A 13 -24.35 22.38 -8.12
CA LYS A 13 -24.69 22.86 -6.77
C LYS A 13 -26.13 23.35 -6.63
N GLN A 14 -26.79 23.69 -7.75
CA GLN A 14 -28.19 24.12 -7.74
C GLN A 14 -29.11 22.93 -8.05
N PRO A 15 -30.30 22.84 -7.46
CA PRO A 15 -31.26 21.79 -7.71
C PRO A 15 -31.60 21.67 -9.21
N GLY A 16 -31.64 20.45 -9.72
CA GLY A 16 -31.96 20.18 -11.13
C GLY A 16 -30.82 20.35 -12.12
N GLN A 17 -29.65 20.81 -11.67
CA GLN A 17 -28.46 20.86 -12.53
C GLN A 17 -27.84 19.48 -12.70
N VAL A 18 -28.16 18.82 -13.80
CA VAL A 18 -27.60 17.50 -14.15
C VAL A 18 -27.03 17.53 -15.57
N ARG A 19 -25.80 17.11 -15.73
CA ARG A 19 -25.14 16.97 -17.02
C ARG A 19 -24.59 15.55 -17.20
N SER A 20 -25.12 14.81 -18.16
CA SER A 20 -24.62 13.48 -18.50
C SER A 20 -23.90 13.48 -19.85
N LEU A 21 -22.74 12.83 -19.89
CA LEU A 21 -21.98 12.52 -21.08
C LEU A 21 -22.03 10.99 -21.27
N GLU A 22 -22.67 10.56 -22.33
CA GLU A 22 -22.79 9.14 -22.68
C GLU A 22 -21.69 8.73 -23.64
N PHE A 23 -21.25 7.46 -23.50
CA PHE A 23 -20.24 6.81 -24.34
C PHE A 23 -20.84 5.55 -24.97
N ASN A 24 -20.43 5.30 -26.21
CA ASN A 24 -20.76 4.05 -26.90
C ASN A 24 -19.88 2.92 -26.37
N LEU A 25 -20.50 1.84 -25.95
CA LEU A 25 -19.79 0.66 -25.44
C LEU A 25 -19.17 -0.11 -26.61
N GLY A 26 -17.95 -0.60 -26.42
CA GLY A 26 -17.25 -1.40 -27.43
C GLY A 26 -16.84 -0.63 -28.68
N GLU A 27 -16.80 0.69 -28.63
CA GLU A 27 -16.48 1.57 -29.76
C GLU A 27 -15.37 2.56 -29.40
N LEU A 28 -14.84 3.21 -30.41
CA LEU A 28 -14.03 4.40 -30.28
C LEU A 28 -14.95 5.61 -30.03
N ASN A 29 -14.68 6.34 -28.97
CA ASN A 29 -15.40 7.55 -28.56
C ASN A 29 -14.43 8.72 -28.55
N ILE A 30 -14.64 9.70 -29.39
CA ILE A 30 -13.80 10.89 -29.48
C ILE A 30 -14.55 12.09 -28.92
N VAL A 31 -13.93 12.76 -27.94
CA VAL A 31 -14.37 14.08 -27.48
C VAL A 31 -13.33 15.09 -27.95
N THR A 32 -13.67 15.85 -29.00
CA THR A 32 -12.78 16.88 -29.56
C THR A 32 -13.22 18.27 -29.14
N GLY A 33 -12.27 19.20 -29.05
CA GLY A 33 -12.61 20.59 -28.69
C GLY A 33 -11.40 21.43 -28.29
N ASP A 34 -11.71 22.70 -28.00
CA ASP A 34 -10.72 23.71 -27.61
C ASP A 34 -10.11 23.43 -26.25
N SER A 35 -9.02 24.09 -25.92
CA SER A 35 -8.41 24.04 -24.59
C SER A 35 -9.42 24.55 -23.54
N LEU A 36 -9.26 24.08 -22.29
CA LEU A 36 -10.08 24.47 -21.13
C LEU A 36 -11.57 24.10 -21.21
N THR A 37 -11.98 23.21 -22.11
CA THR A 37 -13.37 22.70 -22.21
C THR A 37 -13.66 21.55 -21.24
N GLY A 38 -12.66 21.04 -20.51
CA GLY A 38 -12.81 19.98 -19.52
C GLY A 38 -12.62 18.55 -20.06
N LYS A 39 -12.01 18.38 -21.23
CA LYS A 39 -11.78 17.05 -21.84
C LYS A 39 -10.97 16.12 -20.91
N THR A 40 -9.79 16.53 -20.48
CA THR A 40 -8.92 15.78 -19.55
C THR A 40 -9.65 15.39 -18.27
N SER A 41 -10.57 16.24 -17.80
CA SER A 41 -11.33 15.98 -16.59
C SER A 41 -12.31 14.80 -16.69
N ILE A 42 -12.57 14.29 -17.89
CA ILE A 42 -13.35 13.05 -18.07
C ILE A 42 -12.65 11.89 -17.36
N TRP A 43 -11.34 11.80 -17.53
CA TRP A 43 -10.55 10.80 -16.79
C TRP A 43 -10.46 11.11 -15.30
N ASP A 44 -10.22 12.37 -14.92
CA ASP A 44 -10.10 12.77 -13.52
C ASP A 44 -11.36 12.41 -12.70
N VAL A 45 -12.54 12.68 -13.27
CA VAL A 45 -13.83 12.33 -12.66
C VAL A 45 -14.00 10.81 -12.57
N THR A 46 -13.67 10.09 -13.64
CA THR A 46 -13.72 8.63 -13.65
C THR A 46 -12.79 8.06 -12.56
N ASN A 47 -11.55 8.52 -12.52
CA ASN A 47 -10.56 8.13 -11.52
C ASN A 47 -11.02 8.44 -10.10
N TYR A 48 -11.67 9.59 -9.88
CA TYR A 48 -12.22 9.99 -8.58
C TYR A 48 -13.33 9.04 -8.12
N CYS A 49 -14.25 8.69 -9.02
CA CYS A 49 -15.31 7.73 -8.76
C CYS A 49 -14.81 6.29 -8.54
N MET A 50 -13.64 5.94 -9.09
CA MET A 50 -12.97 4.64 -8.84
C MET A 50 -12.25 4.59 -7.49
N ALA A 51 -12.78 5.27 -6.47
CA ALA A 51 -12.32 5.25 -5.08
C ALA A 51 -10.84 5.65 -4.93
N SER A 52 -10.38 6.67 -5.67
CA SER A 52 -9.06 7.27 -5.46
C SER A 52 -8.94 7.80 -4.02
N SER A 53 -7.76 7.62 -3.40
CA SER A 53 -7.43 8.18 -2.08
C SER A 53 -6.06 8.85 -2.17
N GLY A 54 -5.74 9.66 -1.19
CA GLY A 54 -4.48 10.38 -1.10
C GLY A 54 -4.71 11.88 -0.94
N ASP A 55 -3.65 12.60 -0.64
CA ASP A 55 -3.68 14.04 -0.40
C ASP A 55 -3.93 14.85 -1.68
N ASN A 56 -3.75 14.23 -2.84
CA ASN A 56 -3.98 14.86 -4.14
C ASN A 56 -5.40 14.57 -4.64
N TYR A 57 -6.25 15.56 -4.54
CA TYR A 57 -7.56 15.53 -5.17
C TYR A 57 -7.38 15.52 -6.71
N PRO A 58 -7.81 14.46 -7.43
CA PRO A 58 -7.46 14.30 -8.84
C PRO A 58 -8.12 15.35 -9.76
N ILE A 59 -9.22 15.96 -9.31
CA ILE A 59 -9.93 16.95 -10.10
C ILE A 59 -9.24 18.31 -9.96
N SER A 60 -8.77 18.85 -11.09
CA SER A 60 -8.09 20.13 -11.15
C SER A 60 -8.91 21.30 -10.60
N ALA A 61 -8.26 22.33 -10.09
CA ALA A 61 -8.92 23.57 -9.69
C ALA A 61 -9.62 24.22 -10.91
N GLY A 62 -10.80 24.80 -10.70
CA GLY A 62 -11.56 25.49 -11.75
C GLY A 62 -13.04 25.12 -11.74
N LYS A 63 -13.69 25.24 -12.89
CA LYS A 63 -15.16 25.14 -13.04
C LYS A 63 -15.76 23.88 -12.39
N LEU A 64 -15.10 22.73 -12.47
CA LEU A 64 -15.59 21.49 -11.87
C LEU A 64 -15.69 21.60 -10.34
N ARG A 65 -14.69 22.15 -9.67
CA ARG A 65 -14.75 22.35 -8.21
C ARG A 65 -15.72 23.45 -7.80
N GLU A 66 -15.88 24.44 -8.67
CA GLU A 66 -16.72 25.60 -8.40
C GLU A 66 -18.21 25.29 -8.55
N TYR A 67 -18.61 24.54 -9.59
CA TYR A 67 -20.02 24.37 -9.96
C TYR A 67 -20.58 22.96 -9.73
N VAL A 68 -19.75 21.95 -9.48
CA VAL A 68 -20.19 20.55 -9.31
C VAL A 68 -20.19 20.18 -7.83
N ASP A 69 -21.27 19.54 -7.39
CA ASP A 69 -21.44 19.01 -6.02
C ASP A 69 -21.20 17.50 -5.94
N VAL A 70 -21.63 16.74 -6.98
CA VAL A 70 -21.43 15.30 -7.04
C VAL A 70 -20.96 14.89 -8.42
N PHE A 71 -19.95 14.01 -8.44
CA PHE A 71 -19.46 13.33 -9.62
C PHE A 71 -19.99 11.90 -9.65
N ALA A 72 -20.45 11.42 -10.81
CA ALA A 72 -20.91 10.06 -10.95
C ALA A 72 -20.49 9.44 -12.29
N VAL A 73 -20.36 8.12 -12.28
CA VAL A 73 -20.14 7.31 -13.49
C VAL A 73 -21.07 6.10 -13.46
N GLN A 74 -21.46 5.64 -14.65
CA GLN A 74 -22.09 4.34 -14.82
C GLN A 74 -21.13 3.44 -15.59
N ILE A 75 -20.89 2.26 -15.05
CA ILE A 75 -20.04 1.23 -15.65
C ILE A 75 -20.88 -0.02 -15.92
N VAL A 76 -20.64 -0.66 -17.06
CA VAL A 76 -21.41 -1.81 -17.54
C VAL A 76 -20.49 -3.00 -17.71
N ARG A 77 -20.92 -4.16 -17.18
CA ARG A 77 -20.27 -5.45 -17.32
C ARG A 77 -21.29 -6.50 -17.74
N GLY A 78 -21.33 -6.83 -19.02
CA GLY A 78 -22.35 -7.72 -19.59
C GLY A 78 -23.76 -7.19 -19.36
N ASP A 79 -24.57 -7.94 -18.62
CA ASP A 79 -25.94 -7.62 -18.25
C ASP A 79 -26.08 -6.87 -16.91
N ARG A 80 -24.99 -6.40 -16.33
CA ARG A 80 -24.96 -5.69 -15.04
C ARG A 80 -24.44 -4.28 -15.22
N GLN A 81 -25.10 -3.32 -14.60
CA GLN A 81 -24.70 -1.93 -14.57
C GLN A 81 -24.47 -1.49 -13.11
N LEU A 82 -23.43 -0.74 -12.87
CA LEU A 82 -23.12 -0.17 -11.57
C LEU A 82 -23.03 1.35 -11.69
N PHE A 83 -23.86 2.05 -10.92
CA PHE A 83 -23.77 3.49 -10.71
C PHE A 83 -22.84 3.76 -9.53
N VAL A 84 -21.87 4.64 -9.74
CA VAL A 84 -20.90 5.05 -8.71
C VAL A 84 -20.91 6.57 -8.65
N ALA A 85 -21.26 7.12 -7.49
CA ALA A 85 -21.22 8.57 -7.27
C ALA A 85 -20.38 8.93 -6.05
N ARG A 86 -19.75 10.10 -6.13
CA ARG A 86 -18.90 10.62 -5.06
C ARG A 86 -19.06 12.13 -4.94
N PRO A 87 -19.31 12.67 -3.74
CA PRO A 87 -19.39 14.11 -3.52
C PRO A 87 -18.07 14.80 -3.87
N ALA A 88 -18.16 16.04 -4.32
CA ALA A 88 -16.97 16.87 -4.53
C ALA A 88 -16.17 17.04 -3.23
N ALA A 89 -14.89 17.32 -3.35
CA ALA A 89 -14.03 17.57 -2.21
C ALA A 89 -14.49 18.82 -1.43
N ARG A 90 -14.32 18.77 -0.13
CA ARG A 90 -14.40 19.97 0.72
C ARG A 90 -13.01 20.58 0.81
N GLY A 91 -12.78 21.68 0.10
CA GLY A 91 -11.45 22.25 -0.09
C GLY A 91 -10.58 21.34 -0.95
N THR A 92 -9.47 20.83 -0.42
CA THR A 92 -8.57 19.89 -1.08
C THR A 92 -8.75 18.43 -0.64
N THR A 93 -9.60 18.19 0.37
CA THR A 93 -9.79 16.86 0.94
C THR A 93 -10.89 16.09 0.18
N PRO A 94 -10.56 14.97 -0.48
CA PRO A 94 -11.53 14.12 -1.16
C PRO A 94 -12.62 13.62 -0.21
N SER A 95 -13.86 13.48 -0.71
CA SER A 95 -14.91 12.86 0.09
C SER A 95 -14.52 11.43 0.49
N PRO A 96 -14.62 11.04 1.78
CA PRO A 96 -14.35 9.68 2.23
C PRO A 96 -15.49 8.70 1.93
N ARG A 97 -16.61 9.19 1.40
CA ARG A 97 -17.83 8.40 1.18
C ARG A 97 -18.23 8.37 -0.28
N LEU A 98 -18.76 7.23 -0.71
CA LEU A 98 -19.29 6.99 -2.05
C LEU A 98 -20.72 6.43 -1.96
N CYS A 99 -21.46 6.59 -3.06
CA CYS A 99 -22.72 5.90 -3.33
C CYS A 99 -22.48 4.90 -4.45
N LEU A 100 -22.76 3.62 -4.20
CA LEU A 100 -22.70 2.55 -5.21
C LEU A 100 -24.06 1.87 -5.27
N VAL A 101 -24.63 1.78 -6.48
CA VAL A 101 -25.95 1.18 -6.69
C VAL A 101 -25.93 0.30 -7.96
N PHE A 102 -26.29 -0.96 -7.81
CA PHE A 102 -26.54 -1.83 -8.96
C PHE A 102 -27.81 -1.40 -9.67
N GLN A 103 -27.76 -1.32 -10.99
CA GLN A 103 -28.82 -0.91 -11.88
C GLN A 103 -29.04 -1.97 -12.97
N GLN A 104 -30.20 -1.91 -13.62
CA GLN A 104 -30.42 -2.66 -14.85
C GLN A 104 -29.68 -2.00 -16.01
N PRO A 105 -29.22 -2.77 -17.01
CA PRO A 105 -28.65 -2.20 -18.21
C PRO A 105 -29.63 -1.24 -18.90
N GLY A 106 -29.18 -0.02 -19.13
CA GLY A 106 -30.01 1.03 -19.73
C GLY A 106 -30.68 1.97 -18.74
N ASP A 107 -30.63 1.69 -17.43
CA ASP A 107 -31.11 2.63 -16.43
C ASP A 107 -30.34 3.97 -16.53
N LEU A 108 -31.08 5.05 -16.29
CA LEU A 108 -30.51 6.40 -16.23
C LEU A 108 -29.72 6.61 -14.93
N PRO A 109 -28.80 7.59 -14.89
CA PRO A 109 -28.16 8.01 -13.64
C PRO A 109 -29.19 8.34 -12.57
N LEU A 110 -28.89 8.00 -11.31
CA LEU A 110 -29.78 8.30 -10.17
C LEU A 110 -29.99 9.80 -10.02
N ALA A 111 -31.21 10.22 -9.62
CA ALA A 111 -31.44 11.58 -9.18
C ALA A 111 -30.63 11.89 -7.91
N ALA A 112 -30.22 13.14 -7.72
CA ALA A 112 -29.36 13.53 -6.60
C ALA A 112 -29.96 13.17 -5.23
N GLU A 113 -31.28 13.30 -5.11
CA GLU A 113 -32.05 13.03 -3.90
C GLU A 113 -32.10 11.54 -3.52
N GLN A 114 -31.82 10.67 -4.47
CA GLN A 114 -31.82 9.20 -4.29
C GLN A 114 -30.46 8.67 -3.84
N MET A 115 -29.41 9.50 -3.87
CA MET A 115 -28.07 9.05 -3.56
C MET A 115 -27.84 8.93 -2.05
N GLN A 116 -27.32 7.79 -1.64
CA GLN A 116 -26.91 7.52 -0.26
C GLN A 116 -25.41 7.26 -0.22
N PHE A 117 -24.65 8.18 0.34
CA PHE A 117 -23.19 8.10 0.43
C PHE A 117 -22.76 7.29 1.66
N THR A 118 -22.98 6.00 1.64
CA THR A 118 -22.78 5.08 2.78
C THR A 118 -21.48 4.30 2.69
N PHE A 119 -20.93 4.07 1.49
CA PHE A 119 -19.71 3.29 1.32
C PHE A 119 -18.47 4.06 1.72
N THR A 120 -17.59 3.43 2.50
CA THR A 120 -16.22 3.90 2.69
C THR A 120 -15.39 3.66 1.43
N ILE A 121 -14.20 4.28 1.35
CA ILE A 121 -13.27 4.09 0.22
C ILE A 121 -12.87 2.60 0.10
N GLU A 122 -12.62 1.94 1.21
CA GLU A 122 -12.20 0.53 1.26
C GLU A 122 -13.34 -0.39 0.80
N ALA A 123 -14.55 -0.21 1.32
CA ALA A 123 -15.72 -0.97 0.91
C ALA A 123 -16.03 -0.76 -0.58
N ALA A 124 -15.93 0.48 -1.06
CA ALA A 124 -16.11 0.81 -2.48
C ALA A 124 -15.04 0.12 -3.35
N ARG A 125 -13.77 0.11 -2.93
CA ARG A 125 -12.69 -0.61 -3.63
C ARG A 125 -12.94 -2.10 -3.68
N GLY A 126 -13.42 -2.68 -2.58
CA GLY A 126 -13.79 -4.10 -2.53
C GLY A 126 -14.86 -4.45 -3.55
N LEU A 127 -15.96 -3.70 -3.57
CA LEU A 127 -17.06 -3.91 -4.50
C LEU A 127 -16.66 -3.66 -5.97
N LEU A 128 -15.89 -2.61 -6.22
CA LEU A 128 -15.35 -2.31 -7.56
C LEU A 128 -14.38 -3.40 -8.05
N ALA A 129 -13.56 -3.96 -7.14
CA ALA A 129 -12.67 -5.07 -7.47
C ALA A 129 -13.48 -6.32 -7.83
N GLU A 130 -14.49 -6.67 -7.05
CA GLU A 130 -15.40 -7.77 -7.34
C GLU A 130 -16.15 -7.54 -8.66
N PHE A 131 -16.67 -6.32 -8.88
CA PHE A 131 -17.33 -5.97 -10.13
C PHE A 131 -16.37 -6.04 -11.33
N THR A 132 -15.08 -5.84 -11.13
CA THR A 132 -14.04 -6.00 -12.17
C THR A 132 -13.63 -7.47 -12.34
N GLY A 133 -13.89 -8.33 -11.35
CA GLY A 133 -13.45 -9.72 -11.33
C GLY A 133 -12.05 -9.92 -10.75
N ILE A 134 -11.59 -8.97 -9.94
CA ILE A 134 -10.32 -9.06 -9.22
C ILE A 134 -10.51 -9.96 -8.00
N ASP A 135 -9.69 -10.98 -7.87
CA ASP A 135 -9.69 -11.87 -6.71
C ASP A 135 -8.95 -11.22 -5.54
N LEU A 136 -9.72 -10.78 -4.55
CA LEU A 136 -9.20 -10.14 -3.34
C LEU A 136 -8.54 -11.11 -2.35
N SER A 137 -8.68 -12.42 -2.54
CA SER A 137 -8.03 -13.43 -1.70
C SER A 137 -6.54 -13.57 -2.01
N ILE A 138 -6.13 -13.21 -3.22
CA ILE A 138 -4.75 -13.33 -3.69
C ILE A 138 -3.87 -12.31 -2.97
N ARG A 139 -2.70 -12.78 -2.55
CA ARG A 139 -1.63 -11.97 -1.97
C ARG A 139 -0.39 -12.09 -2.84
N LEU A 140 -0.01 -11.00 -3.47
CA LEU A 140 1.17 -10.92 -4.31
C LEU A 140 2.39 -10.58 -3.46
N PRO A 141 3.51 -11.29 -3.60
CA PRO A 141 4.75 -10.90 -2.95
C PRO A 141 5.24 -9.57 -3.54
N THR A 142 5.69 -8.67 -2.70
CA THR A 142 6.30 -7.41 -3.14
C THR A 142 7.81 -7.46 -3.05
N THR A 143 8.49 -6.64 -3.83
CA THR A 143 9.95 -6.50 -3.81
C THR A 143 10.51 -6.06 -2.45
N ARG A 144 9.67 -5.58 -1.52
CA ARG A 144 10.04 -5.23 -0.14
C ARG A 144 9.88 -6.38 0.87
N GLY A 145 9.43 -7.55 0.43
CA GLY A 145 9.19 -8.70 1.30
C GLY A 145 7.85 -8.70 2.02
N ASN A 146 6.99 -7.71 1.75
CA ASN A 146 5.59 -7.69 2.20
C ASN A 146 4.67 -8.32 1.14
N THR A 147 3.41 -8.47 1.46
CA THR A 147 2.40 -8.91 0.49
C THR A 147 1.42 -7.79 0.18
N MET A 148 0.87 -7.79 -1.04
CA MET A 148 -0.10 -6.82 -1.52
C MET A 148 -1.28 -7.54 -2.20
N ALA A 149 -2.51 -7.10 -1.91
CA ALA A 149 -3.68 -7.55 -2.66
C ALA A 149 -3.82 -6.76 -3.98
N PRO A 150 -4.14 -7.41 -5.10
CA PRO A 150 -4.54 -6.69 -6.30
C PRO A 150 -5.82 -5.88 -6.03
N SER A 151 -5.98 -4.76 -6.73
CA SER A 151 -7.11 -3.85 -6.53
C SER A 151 -7.52 -3.19 -7.84
N ILE A 152 -8.71 -2.58 -7.86
CA ILE A 152 -9.16 -1.77 -8.99
C ILE A 152 -8.16 -0.65 -9.33
N ARG A 153 -7.54 -0.04 -8.32
CA ARG A 153 -6.53 1.01 -8.51
C ARG A 153 -5.32 0.52 -9.31
N HIS A 154 -4.94 -0.73 -9.10
CA HIS A 154 -3.85 -1.38 -9.84
C HIS A 154 -4.25 -1.68 -11.29
N ALA A 155 -5.48 -2.11 -11.55
CA ALA A 155 -5.97 -2.34 -12.91
C ALA A 155 -5.98 -1.05 -13.75
N LEU A 156 -6.25 0.10 -13.12
CA LEU A 156 -6.31 1.39 -13.81
C LEU A 156 -4.95 1.87 -14.36
N TYR A 157 -3.81 1.33 -13.91
CA TYR A 157 -2.51 1.62 -14.54
C TYR A 157 -2.46 1.23 -16.03
N PHE A 158 -3.29 0.26 -16.42
CA PHE A 158 -3.36 -0.26 -17.79
C PHE A 158 -4.46 0.41 -18.63
N CYS A 159 -5.28 1.30 -18.04
CA CYS A 159 -6.47 1.84 -18.67
C CYS A 159 -6.32 3.29 -19.17
N VAL A 160 -5.21 3.95 -18.87
CA VAL A 160 -5.06 5.36 -19.21
C VAL A 160 -3.67 5.70 -19.73
N GLN A 161 -3.69 6.53 -20.78
CA GLN A 161 -2.55 7.26 -21.30
C GLN A 161 -2.84 8.75 -21.10
N ALA A 162 -2.45 9.27 -19.94
CA ALA A 162 -2.64 10.68 -19.61
C ALA A 162 -1.79 11.59 -20.53
N GLN A 163 -2.15 12.85 -20.65
CA GLN A 163 -1.50 13.81 -21.55
C GLN A 163 0.03 13.87 -21.37
N ASN A 164 0.52 13.78 -20.16
CA ASN A 164 1.96 13.76 -19.84
C ASN A 164 2.63 12.39 -20.03
N VAL A 165 1.89 11.36 -20.39
CA VAL A 165 2.35 9.98 -20.55
C VAL A 165 2.21 9.49 -21.98
N VAL A 166 1.14 9.84 -22.68
CA VAL A 166 0.72 9.28 -23.98
C VAL A 166 1.79 9.28 -25.07
N ALA A 167 2.78 10.13 -24.96
CA ALA A 167 3.94 10.19 -25.86
C ALA A 167 5.23 10.50 -25.07
N ASN A 168 5.36 9.93 -23.87
CA ASN A 168 6.49 10.16 -23.01
C ASN A 168 7.60 9.12 -23.28
N PRO A 169 8.85 9.54 -23.54
CA PRO A 169 9.95 8.62 -23.80
C PRO A 169 10.39 7.80 -22.57
N ASP A 170 10.20 8.32 -21.35
CA ASP A 170 10.69 7.74 -20.11
C ASP A 170 9.63 6.92 -19.35
N HIS A 171 8.34 7.25 -19.51
CA HIS A 171 7.25 6.63 -18.78
C HIS A 171 6.20 6.05 -19.72
N LEU A 172 6.00 4.73 -19.66
CA LEU A 172 5.00 4.03 -20.46
C LEU A 172 3.63 3.99 -19.76
N PHE A 173 3.60 3.87 -18.44
CA PHE A 173 2.39 3.71 -17.65
C PHE A 173 2.04 4.98 -16.87
N HIS A 174 0.75 5.18 -16.68
CA HIS A 174 0.23 6.19 -15.76
C HIS A 174 0.82 5.98 -14.35
N SER A 175 1.21 7.08 -13.68
CA SER A 175 1.86 7.06 -12.36
C SER A 175 3.21 6.33 -12.29
N GLN A 176 3.82 5.96 -13.42
CA GLN A 176 5.15 5.36 -13.44
C GLN A 176 6.22 6.33 -12.90
N GLY A 177 6.04 7.64 -13.04
CA GLY A 177 6.95 8.67 -12.50
C GLY A 177 6.81 8.91 -10.98
N GLU A 178 5.85 8.28 -10.30
CA GLU A 178 5.68 8.39 -8.85
C GLU A 178 6.66 7.46 -8.10
N ASP A 179 7.07 7.83 -6.88
CA ASP A 179 8.09 7.11 -6.09
C ASP A 179 7.82 5.59 -5.95
N HIS A 180 6.56 5.19 -5.85
CA HIS A 180 6.15 3.80 -5.68
C HIS A 180 5.60 3.15 -6.96
N GLY A 181 5.26 3.96 -7.97
CA GLY A 181 4.63 3.54 -9.21
C GLY A 181 5.35 2.38 -9.91
N PRO A 182 6.65 2.52 -10.26
CA PRO A 182 7.36 1.48 -11.00
C PRO A 182 7.45 0.14 -10.28
N ARG A 183 7.56 0.14 -8.96
CA ARG A 183 7.58 -1.10 -8.16
C ARG A 183 6.21 -1.74 -8.14
N THR A 184 5.18 -0.97 -7.83
CA THR A 184 3.81 -1.45 -7.80
C THR A 184 3.43 -2.06 -9.13
N ILE A 185 3.71 -1.41 -10.26
CA ILE A 185 3.41 -1.92 -11.60
C ILE A 185 4.11 -3.28 -11.83
N ARG A 186 5.41 -3.40 -11.49
CA ARG A 186 6.15 -4.66 -11.63
C ARG A 186 5.60 -5.78 -10.76
N ASP A 187 5.24 -5.47 -9.52
CA ASP A 187 4.74 -6.45 -8.56
C ASP A 187 3.34 -6.97 -8.95
N ILE A 188 2.47 -6.13 -9.54
CA ILE A 188 1.11 -6.51 -9.93
C ILE A 188 0.99 -7.06 -11.36
N PHE A 189 1.89 -6.70 -12.26
CA PHE A 189 1.82 -7.04 -13.69
C PHE A 189 1.64 -8.55 -13.93
N PRO A 190 2.37 -9.46 -13.24
CA PRO A 190 2.19 -10.90 -13.41
C PRO A 190 0.77 -11.38 -13.14
N TYR A 191 0.06 -10.76 -12.18
CA TYR A 191 -1.33 -11.09 -11.89
C TYR A 191 -2.26 -10.72 -13.06
N PHE A 192 -2.15 -9.50 -13.56
CA PHE A 192 -3.03 -9.01 -14.61
C PHE A 192 -2.80 -9.69 -15.96
N ILE A 193 -1.58 -10.13 -16.27
CA ILE A 193 -1.33 -10.93 -17.48
C ILE A 193 -1.69 -12.41 -17.32
N GLY A 194 -2.04 -12.88 -16.10
CA GLY A 194 -2.42 -14.26 -15.84
C GLY A 194 -1.26 -15.21 -15.57
N ALA A 195 -0.10 -14.69 -15.22
CA ALA A 195 1.08 -15.51 -14.91
C ALA A 195 1.10 -15.99 -13.44
N VAL A 196 0.23 -15.47 -12.58
CA VAL A 196 0.11 -15.87 -11.17
C VAL A 196 -0.86 -17.04 -11.04
N ASP A 197 -0.37 -18.11 -10.42
CA ASP A 197 -1.19 -19.22 -9.96
C ASP A 197 -1.72 -18.90 -8.56
N PRO A 198 -3.04 -18.91 -8.33
CA PRO A 198 -3.62 -18.57 -7.03
C PRO A 198 -3.10 -19.44 -5.88
N GLU A 199 -2.94 -20.75 -6.09
CA GLU A 199 -2.45 -21.68 -5.07
C GLU A 199 -0.98 -21.41 -4.74
N GLN A 200 -0.15 -21.22 -5.75
CA GLN A 200 1.26 -20.87 -5.58
C GLN A 200 1.45 -19.46 -4.99
N ALA A 201 0.52 -18.53 -5.25
CA ALA A 201 0.60 -17.17 -4.69
C ALA A 201 0.51 -17.18 -3.16
N VAL A 202 -0.34 -18.04 -2.58
CA VAL A 202 -0.45 -18.21 -1.12
C VAL A 202 0.84 -18.77 -0.54
N GLN A 203 1.39 -19.84 -1.16
CA GLN A 203 2.64 -20.47 -0.71
C GLN A 203 3.83 -19.50 -0.83
N ARG A 204 3.91 -18.73 -1.91
CA ARG A 204 4.95 -17.68 -2.09
C ARG A 204 4.82 -16.54 -1.08
N ALA A 205 3.59 -16.13 -0.75
CA ALA A 205 3.36 -15.14 0.29
C ALA A 205 3.81 -15.65 1.67
N GLN A 206 3.56 -16.94 1.97
CA GLN A 206 4.03 -17.61 3.18
C GLN A 206 5.56 -17.68 3.21
N LEU A 207 6.18 -18.10 2.13
CA LEU A 207 7.66 -18.15 1.98
C LEU A 207 8.29 -16.78 2.24
N GLN A 208 7.73 -15.70 1.69
CA GLN A 208 8.23 -14.34 1.91
C GLN A 208 8.11 -13.89 3.37
N ARG A 209 7.01 -14.24 4.05
CA ARG A 209 6.87 -13.97 5.50
C ARG A 209 7.95 -14.69 6.30
N MET A 210 8.10 -15.99 6.07
CA MET A 210 9.11 -16.80 6.76
C MET A 210 10.53 -16.29 6.52
N LYS A 211 10.87 -15.89 5.28
CA LYS A 211 12.16 -15.25 4.97
C LYS A 211 12.35 -13.90 5.67
N SER A 212 11.28 -13.12 5.83
CA SER A 212 11.34 -11.85 6.57
C SER A 212 11.54 -12.08 8.06
N GLU A 213 10.85 -13.05 8.63
CA GLU A 213 10.99 -13.46 10.03
C GLU A 213 12.40 -14.02 10.29
N LEU A 214 12.91 -14.89 9.42
CA LEU A 214 14.28 -15.39 9.52
C LEU A 214 15.31 -14.25 9.50
N ARG A 215 15.18 -13.27 8.61
CA ARG A 215 16.09 -12.10 8.57
C ARG A 215 16.04 -11.28 9.87
N ASN A 216 14.88 -11.16 10.49
CA ASN A 216 14.75 -10.49 11.77
C ASN A 216 15.44 -11.30 12.88
N HIS A 217 15.20 -12.60 12.93
CA HIS A 217 15.90 -13.51 13.86
C HIS A 217 17.42 -13.51 13.66
N GLU A 218 17.90 -13.52 12.42
CA GLU A 218 19.34 -13.42 12.12
C GLU A 218 19.94 -12.08 12.53
N ARG A 219 19.19 -10.99 12.41
CA ARG A 219 19.62 -9.67 12.88
C ARG A 219 19.72 -9.62 14.41
N ASP A 220 18.74 -10.21 15.10
CA ASP A 220 18.74 -10.30 16.56
C ASP A 220 19.89 -11.20 17.05
N LEU A 221 20.16 -12.32 16.38
CA LEU A 221 21.33 -13.17 16.64
C LEU A 221 22.65 -12.44 16.42
N ASN A 222 22.81 -11.72 15.32
CA ASN A 222 24.02 -10.95 15.05
C ASN A 222 24.25 -9.82 16.06
N GLN A 223 23.18 -9.23 16.58
CA GLN A 223 23.27 -8.27 17.69
C GLN A 223 23.72 -8.96 18.99
N GLN A 224 23.30 -10.21 19.21
CA GLN A 224 23.71 -11.02 20.37
C GLN A 224 25.10 -11.65 20.18
N GLU A 225 25.48 -12.07 18.98
CA GLU A 225 26.84 -12.58 18.64
C GLU A 225 27.90 -11.47 18.61
N SER A 226 27.52 -10.23 18.32
CA SER A 226 28.40 -9.07 18.57
C SER A 226 28.65 -8.86 20.06
N ALA A 227 27.97 -9.58 20.93
CA ALA A 227 28.25 -9.73 22.35
C ALA A 227 29.31 -10.85 22.67
N ALA A 228 29.96 -11.44 21.67
CA ALA A 228 31.10 -12.33 21.88
C ALA A 228 32.24 -11.69 22.74
N PRO A 229 32.41 -10.35 22.81
CA PRO A 229 33.20 -9.72 23.87
C PRO A 229 32.72 -10.04 25.30
N ALA A 230 31.42 -10.39 25.46
CA ALA A 230 30.84 -10.63 26.80
C ALA A 230 31.44 -11.86 27.51
N SER A 231 31.77 -12.92 26.78
CA SER A 231 32.42 -14.09 27.41
C SER A 231 33.85 -13.76 27.85
N GLY A 232 34.55 -12.93 27.08
CA GLY A 232 35.87 -12.38 27.43
C GLY A 232 35.78 -11.44 28.65
N GLN A 233 34.79 -10.58 28.66
CA GLN A 233 34.53 -9.63 29.75
C GLN A 233 34.06 -10.35 31.03
N ALA A 234 33.21 -11.37 30.91
CA ALA A 234 32.81 -12.21 32.05
C ALA A 234 34.02 -12.88 32.70
N ARG A 235 34.89 -13.52 31.90
CA ARG A 235 36.13 -14.15 32.42
C ARG A 235 37.09 -13.15 33.03
N ALA A 236 37.20 -11.94 32.44
CA ALA A 236 38.00 -10.87 33.02
C ALA A 236 37.47 -10.44 34.41
N LEU A 237 36.14 -10.27 34.52
CA LEU A 237 35.50 -9.92 35.79
C LEU A 237 35.60 -11.06 36.85
N VAL A 238 35.53 -12.35 36.44
CA VAL A 238 35.79 -13.49 37.34
C VAL A 238 37.23 -13.43 37.83
N ARG A 239 38.21 -13.15 36.98
CA ARG A 239 39.62 -13.02 37.34
C ARG A 239 39.84 -11.88 38.35
N GLU A 240 39.25 -10.73 38.10
CA GLU A 240 39.29 -9.59 39.01
C GLU A 240 38.59 -9.90 40.37
N ALA A 241 37.50 -10.68 40.35
CA ALA A 241 36.83 -11.11 41.56
C ALA A 241 37.70 -12.05 42.43
N VAL A 242 38.48 -12.93 41.79
CA VAL A 242 39.50 -13.75 42.46
C VAL A 242 40.63 -12.88 43.01
N GLU A 243 41.15 -11.94 42.22
CA GLU A 243 42.22 -11.03 42.66
C GLU A 243 41.81 -10.13 43.83
N THR A 244 40.53 -9.81 43.96
CA THR A 244 39.98 -8.98 45.04
C THR A 244 39.38 -9.81 46.21
N SER A 245 39.60 -11.12 46.20
CA SER A 245 39.09 -12.06 47.22
C SER A 245 37.55 -12.10 47.37
N LEU A 246 36.82 -11.72 46.32
CA LEU A 246 35.38 -11.93 46.23
C LEU A 246 35.02 -13.35 45.80
N LEU A 247 35.98 -14.08 45.22
CA LEU A 247 35.90 -15.52 44.92
C LEU A 247 37.17 -16.22 45.37
N ASP A 248 37.05 -17.51 45.70
CA ASP A 248 38.19 -18.37 45.97
C ASP A 248 39.09 -18.56 44.73
N PRO A 249 40.37 -18.83 44.91
CA PRO A 249 41.27 -19.08 43.78
C PRO A 249 40.77 -20.23 42.91
N LEU A 250 40.52 -19.95 41.63
CA LEU A 250 40.07 -20.92 40.64
C LEU A 250 40.74 -20.72 39.29
N ASN A 251 40.83 -21.79 38.48
CA ASN A 251 41.31 -21.70 37.12
C ASN A 251 40.22 -21.11 36.20
N THR A 252 40.52 -19.97 35.56
CA THR A 252 39.57 -19.26 34.69
C THR A 252 39.68 -19.69 33.21
N ASP A 253 40.65 -20.57 32.88
CA ASP A 253 40.85 -21.01 31.50
C ASP A 253 39.77 -22.06 31.11
N GLY A 254 39.01 -21.79 30.06
CA GLY A 254 37.98 -22.72 29.57
C GLY A 254 36.59 -22.54 30.16
N LEU A 255 36.37 -21.59 31.07
CA LEU A 255 35.02 -21.29 31.59
C LEU A 255 34.04 -20.93 30.47
N THR A 256 32.89 -21.58 30.49
CA THR A 256 31.77 -21.17 29.63
C THR A 256 31.16 -19.84 30.10
N LEU A 257 30.36 -19.18 29.27
CA LEU A 257 29.67 -17.95 29.68
C LEU A 257 28.74 -18.20 30.87
N ASP A 258 28.01 -19.33 30.85
CA ASP A 258 27.05 -19.70 31.89
C ASP A 258 27.76 -19.98 33.23
N ASP A 259 28.92 -20.68 33.21
CA ASP A 259 29.74 -20.90 34.40
C ASP A 259 30.27 -19.57 34.96
N ALA A 260 30.73 -18.69 34.07
CA ALA A 260 31.21 -17.37 34.45
C ALA A 260 30.11 -16.52 35.08
N LEU A 261 28.88 -16.54 34.52
CA LEU A 261 27.73 -15.82 35.08
C LEU A 261 27.32 -16.36 36.46
N ALA A 262 27.34 -17.67 36.65
CA ALA A 262 27.06 -18.30 37.96
C ALA A 262 28.07 -17.86 39.01
N LEU A 263 29.38 -17.88 38.69
CA LEU A 263 30.45 -17.42 39.56
C LEU A 263 30.34 -15.92 39.87
N LEU A 264 30.02 -15.10 38.87
CA LEU A 264 29.81 -13.66 39.07
C LEU A 264 28.58 -13.38 39.94
N GLY A 265 27.51 -14.21 39.86
CA GLY A 265 26.37 -14.16 40.78
C GLY A 265 26.78 -14.38 42.23
N THR A 266 27.67 -15.35 42.48
CA THR A 266 28.24 -15.62 43.79
C THR A 266 29.11 -14.45 44.29
N ALA A 267 29.98 -13.90 43.42
CA ALA A 267 30.84 -12.75 43.74
C ALA A 267 30.02 -11.47 44.03
N ALA A 268 28.89 -11.26 43.36
CA ALA A 268 28.01 -10.10 43.58
C ALA A 268 27.38 -10.11 44.99
N SER A 269 27.14 -11.31 45.58
CA SER A 269 26.55 -11.51 46.90
C SER A 269 27.58 -11.70 47.99
N ALA A 270 28.88 -11.83 47.65
CA ALA A 270 29.95 -12.04 48.61
C ALA A 270 30.13 -10.82 49.53
N PRO A 271 30.39 -11.04 50.84
CA PRO A 271 30.73 -9.95 51.76
C PRO A 271 32.04 -9.29 51.31
N LEU A 272 32.13 -7.98 51.48
CA LEU A 272 33.37 -7.26 51.12
C LEU A 272 34.49 -7.65 52.09
N PRO A 273 35.70 -8.02 51.61
CA PRO A 273 36.81 -8.35 52.46
C PRO A 273 37.21 -7.16 53.34
N GLY A 274 37.41 -7.40 54.62
CA GLY A 274 38.05 -6.46 55.54
C GLY A 274 37.16 -5.37 56.15
N LEU A 275 35.84 -5.45 56.05
CA LEU A 275 34.95 -4.67 56.92
C LEU A 275 34.80 -5.40 58.24
N PRO A 276 35.16 -4.79 59.40
CA PRO A 276 34.70 -5.31 60.67
C PRO A 276 33.16 -5.29 60.66
N GLU A 277 32.55 -6.28 61.35
CA GLU A 277 31.10 -6.22 61.61
C GLU A 277 30.81 -4.88 62.28
N ILE A 278 30.21 -3.96 61.52
CA ILE A 278 29.70 -2.71 62.03
C ILE A 278 28.44 -3.12 62.82
N PRO A 279 28.34 -2.79 64.08
CA PRO A 279 27.08 -2.91 64.78
C PRO A 279 26.04 -2.15 63.99
N GLU A 280 24.83 -2.69 63.90
CA GLU A 280 23.67 -2.03 63.31
C GLU A 280 23.34 -0.77 64.12
N ASP A 281 24.13 0.28 63.96
CA ASP A 281 23.76 1.63 64.41
C ASP A 281 22.92 2.26 63.29
N GLU A 282 21.71 2.66 63.69
CA GLU A 282 20.59 3.07 62.83
C GLU A 282 20.86 4.34 61.98
N ASP A 283 22.07 4.86 61.92
CA ASP A 283 22.37 6.17 61.34
C ASP A 283 23.51 6.17 60.26
N ASP A 284 23.77 5.07 59.56
CA ASP A 284 24.69 5.14 58.40
C ASP A 284 23.96 5.65 57.16
N PRO A 285 24.21 6.92 56.75
CA PRO A 285 23.50 7.54 55.62
C PRO A 285 23.77 6.81 54.29
N LEU A 286 24.92 6.15 54.13
CA LEU A 286 25.22 5.36 52.94
C LEU A 286 24.44 4.04 52.88
N ALA A 287 24.24 3.38 54.01
CA ALA A 287 23.41 2.18 54.12
C ALA A 287 21.94 2.53 53.82
N THR A 288 21.46 3.62 54.37
CA THR A 288 20.10 4.15 54.12
C THR A 288 19.87 4.45 52.66
N LEU A 289 20.78 5.19 52.00
CA LEU A 289 20.71 5.51 50.59
C LEU A 289 20.83 4.27 49.69
N SER A 290 21.58 3.27 50.09
CA SER A 290 21.67 2.00 49.37
C SER A 290 20.36 1.20 49.43
N GLN A 291 19.72 1.14 50.60
CA GLN A 291 18.40 0.51 50.78
C GLN A 291 17.33 1.25 49.98
N GLU A 292 17.35 2.58 50.00
CA GLU A 292 16.42 3.41 49.24
C GLU A 292 16.59 3.20 47.73
N ARG A 293 17.83 3.15 47.25
CA ARG A 293 18.13 2.83 45.86
C ARG A 293 17.56 1.47 45.45
N ASP A 294 17.74 0.46 46.25
CA ASP A 294 17.26 -0.90 45.95
C ASP A 294 15.72 -0.94 45.93
N ARG A 295 15.04 -0.22 46.81
CA ARG A 295 13.58 -0.04 46.79
C ARG A 295 13.12 0.66 45.50
N LEU A 296 13.78 1.77 45.15
CA LEU A 296 13.47 2.54 43.91
C LEU A 296 13.70 1.71 42.64
N ARG A 297 14.74 0.85 42.62
CA ARG A 297 15.02 -0.07 41.50
C ARG A 297 13.91 -1.11 41.34
N ILE A 298 13.45 -1.68 42.43
CA ILE A 298 12.35 -2.65 42.41
C ILE A 298 11.08 -1.95 41.89
N ALA A 299 10.75 -0.77 42.40
CA ALA A 299 9.59 0.00 41.96
C ALA A 299 9.68 0.36 40.47
N PHE A 300 10.84 0.81 40.01
CA PHE A 300 11.09 1.12 38.61
C PHE A 300 10.88 -0.10 37.69
N GLN A 301 11.38 -1.28 38.10
CA GLN A 301 11.21 -2.51 37.32
C GLN A 301 9.75 -2.95 37.26
N GLN A 302 9.02 -2.85 38.39
CA GLN A 302 7.59 -3.19 38.44
C GLN A 302 6.76 -2.26 37.57
N THR A 303 6.99 -0.95 37.66
CA THR A 303 6.30 0.06 36.81
C THR A 303 6.60 -0.18 35.32
N ARG A 304 7.86 -0.50 34.99
CA ARG A 304 8.27 -0.82 33.62
C ARG A 304 7.59 -2.08 33.08
N ALA A 305 7.48 -3.12 33.89
CA ALA A 305 6.79 -4.35 33.52
C ALA A 305 5.30 -4.07 33.28
N ARG A 306 4.67 -3.33 34.20
CA ARG A 306 3.26 -2.94 34.08
C ARG A 306 2.98 -2.11 32.83
N LEU A 307 3.86 -1.17 32.52
CA LEU A 307 3.78 -0.36 31.30
C LEU A 307 3.88 -1.23 30.02
N ALA A 308 4.76 -2.23 30.03
CA ALA A 308 4.91 -3.16 28.91
C ALA A 308 3.63 -4.00 28.69
N GLU A 309 3.00 -4.48 29.78
CA GLU A 309 1.73 -5.19 29.73
C GLU A 309 0.60 -4.31 29.15
N LEU A 310 0.46 -3.07 29.67
CA LEU A 310 -0.56 -2.14 29.19
C LEU A 310 -0.39 -1.79 27.72
N ARG A 311 0.85 -1.57 27.27
CA ARG A 311 1.16 -1.31 25.86
C ARG A 311 0.89 -2.52 24.96
N SER A 312 1.10 -3.73 25.48
CA SER A 312 0.73 -4.96 24.77
C SER A 312 -0.78 -5.04 24.63
N ALA A 313 -1.50 -4.88 25.73
CA ALA A 313 -2.96 -4.89 25.72
C ALA A 313 -3.57 -3.83 24.79
N LEU A 314 -2.96 -2.63 24.72
CA LEU A 314 -3.40 -1.59 23.80
C LEU A 314 -3.15 -1.97 22.34
N ARG A 315 -2.01 -2.58 22.01
CA ARG A 315 -1.72 -3.06 20.65
C ARG A 315 -2.69 -4.16 20.22
N ASP A 316 -2.85 -5.19 21.05
CA ASP A 316 -3.75 -6.31 20.77
C ASP A 316 -5.19 -5.80 20.53
N ARG A 317 -5.59 -4.79 21.32
CA ARG A 317 -6.89 -4.16 21.23
C ARG A 317 -7.05 -3.30 19.97
N SER A 318 -6.01 -2.55 19.57
CA SER A 318 -6.03 -1.76 18.34
C SER A 318 -6.04 -2.65 17.08
N GLU A 319 -5.35 -3.78 17.12
CA GLU A 319 -5.37 -4.79 16.06
C GLU A 319 -6.74 -5.44 15.95
N PHE A 320 -7.33 -5.82 17.09
CA PHE A 320 -8.69 -6.34 17.13
C PHE A 320 -9.71 -5.32 16.58
N LEU A 321 -9.62 -4.04 16.99
CA LEU A 321 -10.51 -2.99 16.49
C LEU A 321 -10.38 -2.82 14.97
N THR A 322 -9.16 -2.84 14.45
CA THR A 322 -8.93 -2.75 13.01
C THR A 322 -9.59 -3.91 12.25
N GLN A 323 -9.39 -5.14 12.73
CA GLN A 323 -10.00 -6.33 12.12
C GLN A 323 -11.53 -6.34 12.27
N ALA A 324 -12.04 -5.92 13.43
CA ALA A 324 -13.48 -5.84 13.68
C ALA A 324 -14.16 -4.77 12.83
N LEU A 325 -13.52 -3.62 12.63
CA LEU A 325 -14.00 -2.56 11.74
C LEU A 325 -14.01 -3.01 10.28
N ASP A 326 -12.93 -3.66 9.81
CA ASP A 326 -12.88 -4.26 8.48
C ASP A 326 -14.00 -5.30 8.28
N HIS A 327 -14.21 -6.14 9.28
CA HIS A 327 -15.27 -7.16 9.24
C HIS A 327 -16.66 -6.52 9.24
N ARG A 328 -16.86 -5.50 10.08
CA ARG A 328 -18.10 -4.71 10.12
C ARG A 328 -18.40 -4.04 8.78
N GLU A 329 -17.41 -3.45 8.13
CA GLU A 329 -17.58 -2.81 6.83
C GLU A 329 -17.98 -3.82 5.75
N ARG A 330 -17.39 -5.02 5.77
CA ARG A 330 -17.80 -6.12 4.89
C ARG A 330 -19.25 -6.56 5.14
N LEU A 331 -19.63 -6.75 6.39
CA LEU A 331 -21.01 -7.12 6.76
C LEU A 331 -22.00 -6.01 6.45
N THR A 332 -21.62 -4.74 6.65
CA THR A 332 -22.44 -3.56 6.33
C THR A 332 -22.65 -3.44 4.82
N SER A 333 -21.63 -3.72 4.01
CA SER A 333 -21.77 -3.73 2.54
C SER A 333 -22.80 -4.77 2.08
N LEU A 334 -22.87 -5.91 2.75
CA LEU A 334 -23.88 -6.93 2.51
C LEU A 334 -25.28 -6.51 3.02
N SER A 335 -25.38 -5.76 4.12
CA SER A 335 -26.64 -5.27 4.69
C SER A 335 -27.28 -4.12 3.91
N LEU A 336 -26.52 -3.46 3.02
CA LEU A 336 -27.02 -2.44 2.08
C LEU A 336 -27.89 -3.04 0.95
N LEU A 337 -27.88 -4.34 0.79
CA LEU A 337 -28.91 -5.07 0.05
C LEU A 337 -30.19 -4.99 0.89
N LYS A 338 -30.99 -3.92 0.70
CA LYS A 338 -32.19 -3.63 1.48
C LYS A 338 -33.15 -4.83 1.48
N VAL A 339 -33.20 -5.52 2.59
CA VAL A 339 -34.35 -6.32 2.96
C VAL A 339 -35.09 -5.53 4.04
N SER A 340 -36.07 -4.74 3.66
CA SER A 340 -37.03 -4.19 4.63
C SER A 340 -37.79 -5.34 5.31
N PRO A 341 -37.96 -5.30 6.64
CA PRO A 341 -38.66 -6.38 7.36
C PRO A 341 -40.11 -6.60 6.90
N ASP A 342 -40.68 -5.61 6.20
CA ASP A 342 -42.11 -5.60 5.80
C ASP A 342 -42.35 -5.78 4.29
N THR A 343 -41.32 -5.99 3.49
CA THR A 343 -41.49 -6.22 2.05
C THR A 343 -40.96 -7.62 1.69
N SER A 344 -41.83 -8.50 1.28
CA SER A 344 -41.44 -9.76 0.61
C SER A 344 -40.65 -9.38 -0.65
N LEU A 345 -39.35 -9.62 -0.64
CA LEU A 345 -38.53 -9.54 -1.86
C LEU A 345 -38.90 -10.75 -2.72
N GLU A 346 -39.66 -10.53 -3.79
CA GLU A 346 -39.95 -11.56 -4.78
C GLU A 346 -38.72 -11.96 -5.60
N ALA A 347 -37.66 -11.11 -5.61
CA ALA A 347 -36.44 -11.39 -6.34
C ALA A 347 -35.17 -10.85 -5.63
N CYS A 348 -34.07 -11.59 -5.77
CA CYS A 348 -32.75 -11.21 -5.23
C CYS A 348 -32.22 -9.92 -5.92
N PRO A 349 -31.81 -8.88 -5.18
CA PRO A 349 -31.34 -7.63 -5.77
C PRO A 349 -29.98 -7.74 -6.48
N VAL A 350 -29.29 -8.88 -6.36
CA VAL A 350 -27.97 -9.11 -6.99
C VAL A 350 -28.07 -9.96 -8.26
N CYS A 351 -28.93 -10.97 -8.28
CA CYS A 351 -29.02 -11.92 -9.39
C CYS A 351 -30.41 -12.08 -9.97
N ASN A 352 -31.42 -11.38 -9.45
CA ASN A 352 -32.82 -11.39 -9.88
C ASN A 352 -33.51 -12.78 -9.86
N SER A 353 -32.97 -13.73 -9.09
CA SER A 353 -33.63 -15.01 -8.84
C SER A 353 -34.73 -14.87 -7.79
N GLU A 354 -35.83 -15.65 -7.91
CA GLU A 354 -36.89 -15.67 -6.93
C GLU A 354 -36.39 -16.14 -5.56
N VAL A 355 -36.66 -15.34 -4.52
CA VAL A 355 -36.28 -15.64 -3.13
C VAL A 355 -37.55 -16.04 -2.36
N THR A 356 -37.68 -17.31 -2.05
CA THR A 356 -38.86 -17.88 -1.43
C THR A 356 -38.94 -17.77 0.10
N ALA A 357 -37.87 -17.31 0.77
CA ALA A 357 -37.87 -16.98 2.21
C ALA A 357 -36.60 -16.15 2.56
N PRO A 358 -36.63 -15.32 3.63
CA PRO A 358 -35.39 -14.72 4.16
C PRO A 358 -34.49 -15.86 4.61
N SER A 359 -33.31 -15.97 3.99
CA SER A 359 -32.39 -17.06 4.32
C SER A 359 -31.96 -16.93 5.77
N ALA A 360 -31.93 -18.08 6.49
CA ALA A 360 -31.37 -18.13 7.86
C ALA A 360 -29.98 -17.51 7.94
N VAL A 361 -29.24 -17.48 6.83
CA VAL A 361 -27.94 -16.85 6.67
C VAL A 361 -28.03 -15.30 6.77
N ALA A 362 -29.04 -14.67 6.17
CA ALA A 362 -29.21 -13.20 6.24
C ALA A 362 -29.57 -12.74 7.66
N THR A 363 -30.34 -13.56 8.38
CA THR A 363 -30.65 -13.28 9.79
C THR A 363 -29.43 -13.49 10.67
N ALA A 364 -28.68 -14.55 10.47
CA ALA A 364 -27.43 -14.81 11.19
C ALA A 364 -26.39 -13.69 10.97
N LEU A 365 -26.20 -13.26 9.72
CA LEU A 365 -25.27 -12.14 9.40
C LEU A 365 -25.69 -10.81 10.04
N ARG A 366 -26.99 -10.57 10.21
CA ARG A 366 -27.49 -9.37 10.91
C ARG A 366 -27.20 -9.47 12.41
N THR A 367 -27.44 -10.63 13.01
CA THR A 367 -27.11 -10.88 14.42
C THR A 367 -25.60 -10.72 14.64
N ASP A 368 -24.78 -11.29 13.79
CA ASP A 368 -23.31 -11.14 13.83
C ASP A 368 -22.88 -9.68 13.72
N LEU A 369 -23.55 -8.88 12.87
CA LEU A 369 -23.26 -7.44 12.74
C LEU A 369 -23.65 -6.66 14.01
N GLU A 370 -24.78 -7.00 14.64
CA GLU A 370 -25.23 -6.39 15.89
C GLU A 370 -24.27 -6.73 17.04
N GLU A 371 -23.88 -8.00 17.16
CA GLU A 371 -22.88 -8.44 18.14
C GLU A 371 -21.52 -7.78 17.91
N LEU A 372 -21.07 -7.68 16.65
CA LEU A 372 -19.82 -7.04 16.29
C LEU A 372 -19.84 -5.54 16.62
N ASN A 373 -20.96 -4.85 16.36
CA ASN A 373 -21.12 -3.45 16.72
C ASN A 373 -21.06 -3.24 18.24
N ALA A 374 -21.72 -4.10 19.02
CA ALA A 374 -21.66 -4.05 20.46
C ALA A 374 -20.22 -4.25 20.98
N ASN A 375 -19.52 -5.23 20.43
CA ASN A 375 -18.13 -5.51 20.78
C ASN A 375 -17.19 -4.35 20.41
N VAL A 376 -17.34 -3.74 19.24
CA VAL A 376 -16.56 -2.58 18.80
C VAL A 376 -16.77 -1.38 19.73
N VAL A 377 -18.02 -1.10 20.13
CA VAL A 377 -18.32 -0.01 21.08
C VAL A 377 -17.65 -0.30 22.43
N HIS A 378 -17.81 -1.50 22.98
CA HIS A 378 -17.21 -1.88 24.26
C HIS A 378 -15.68 -1.74 24.24
N VAL A 379 -15.05 -2.22 23.18
CA VAL A 379 -13.58 -2.13 23.05
C VAL A 379 -13.14 -0.68 22.82
N SER A 380 -13.90 0.13 22.12
CA SER A 380 -13.59 1.55 21.88
C SER A 380 -13.66 2.38 23.16
N ASP A 381 -14.68 2.14 24.00
CA ASP A 381 -14.92 2.92 25.21
C ASP A 381 -13.83 2.73 26.29
N ASP A 382 -13.20 1.56 26.32
CA ASP A 382 -12.12 1.27 27.28
C ASP A 382 -10.73 1.75 26.79
N THR A 383 -10.55 2.05 25.53
CA THR A 383 -9.24 2.47 24.98
C THR A 383 -8.66 3.72 25.63
N PRO A 384 -9.47 4.78 25.89
CA PRO A 384 -8.98 5.97 26.60
C PRO A 384 -8.55 5.68 28.03
N GLN A 385 -9.19 4.72 28.70
CA GLN A 385 -8.84 4.33 30.08
C GLN A 385 -7.48 3.63 30.11
N ILE A 386 -7.21 2.73 29.16
CA ILE A 386 -5.89 2.08 29.05
C ILE A 386 -4.82 3.12 28.72
N GLN A 387 -5.10 4.07 27.84
CA GLN A 387 -4.17 5.16 27.52
C GLN A 387 -3.87 6.02 28.75
N ALA A 388 -4.88 6.38 29.53
CA ALA A 388 -4.69 7.13 30.75
C ALA A 388 -3.82 6.37 31.77
N LEU A 389 -4.01 5.05 31.90
CA LEU A 389 -3.16 4.20 32.73
C LEU A 389 -1.71 4.12 32.19
N ILE A 390 -1.52 4.11 30.89
CA ILE A 390 -0.18 4.16 30.27
C ILE A 390 0.50 5.48 30.63
N ASP A 391 -0.21 6.61 30.47
CA ASP A 391 0.32 7.94 30.76
C ASP A 391 0.69 8.08 32.26
N GLU A 392 -0.13 7.54 33.15
CA GLU A 392 0.14 7.47 34.58
C GLU A 392 1.40 6.64 34.88
N GLN A 393 1.54 5.45 34.28
CA GLN A 393 2.71 4.62 34.48
C GLN A 393 3.98 5.24 33.89
N GLU A 394 3.87 5.99 32.81
CA GLU A 394 4.99 6.74 32.24
C GLU A 394 5.46 7.89 33.16
N GLU A 395 4.52 8.58 33.81
CA GLU A 395 4.88 9.59 34.80
C GLU A 395 5.57 8.96 36.01
N LEU A 396 5.01 7.90 36.58
CA LEU A 396 5.64 7.14 37.66
C LEU A 396 7.04 6.66 37.29
N LEU A 397 7.23 6.21 36.05
CA LEU A 397 8.55 5.78 35.56
C LEU A 397 9.54 6.95 35.50
N ARG A 398 9.06 8.14 35.12
CA ARG A 398 9.85 9.39 35.13
C ARG A 398 10.21 9.82 36.54
N GLU A 399 9.27 9.71 37.49
CA GLU A 399 9.51 9.98 38.91
C GLU A 399 10.56 9.05 39.51
N HIS A 400 10.41 7.74 39.33
CA HIS A 400 11.40 6.77 39.80
C HIS A 400 12.80 7.00 39.20
N ARG A 401 12.87 7.40 37.92
CA ARG A 401 14.15 7.74 37.28
C ARG A 401 14.80 8.98 37.90
N ARG A 402 13.99 10.03 38.19
CA ARG A 402 14.50 11.24 38.87
C ARG A 402 14.97 10.92 40.29
N ALA A 403 14.19 10.11 41.06
CA ALA A 403 14.55 9.71 42.40
C ALA A 403 15.84 8.88 42.43
N LEU A 404 16.03 7.95 41.47
CA LEU A 404 17.28 7.18 41.33
C LEU A 404 18.47 8.08 40.99
N GLY A 405 18.28 9.11 40.16
CA GLY A 405 19.28 10.12 39.85
C GLY A 405 19.68 10.93 41.09
N ALA A 406 18.70 11.44 41.82
CA ALA A 406 18.93 12.20 43.05
C ALA A 406 19.67 11.37 44.14
N ASN A 407 19.27 10.10 44.34
CA ASN A 407 19.97 9.19 45.23
C ASN A 407 21.42 8.90 44.83
N HIS A 408 21.69 8.85 43.49
CA HIS A 408 23.04 8.70 42.97
C HIS A 408 23.88 9.95 43.26
N ASP A 409 23.35 11.15 42.98
CA ASP A 409 24.04 12.40 43.21
C ASP A 409 24.33 12.64 44.71
N GLU A 410 23.42 12.25 45.60
CA GLU A 410 23.58 12.36 47.04
C GLU A 410 24.63 11.40 47.56
N ARG A 411 24.67 10.15 47.05
CA ARG A 411 25.75 9.21 47.36
C ARG A 411 27.10 9.71 46.90
N ASP A 412 27.20 10.23 45.67
CA ASP A 412 28.43 10.75 45.11
C ASP A 412 28.97 11.95 45.92
N ALA A 413 28.03 12.80 46.40
CA ALA A 413 28.38 13.92 47.30
C ALA A 413 28.92 13.45 48.67
N LEU A 414 28.31 12.44 49.26
CA LEU A 414 28.76 11.81 50.52
C LEU A 414 30.11 11.10 50.37
N GLU A 415 30.31 10.35 49.29
CA GLU A 415 31.55 9.69 48.95
C GLU A 415 32.69 10.69 48.66
N ALA A 416 32.36 11.85 48.04
CA ALA A 416 33.33 12.93 47.83
C ALA A 416 33.82 13.55 49.13
N GLY A 417 32.95 13.66 50.15
CA GLY A 417 33.34 14.14 51.49
C GLY A 417 34.21 13.19 52.29
N MET A 418 34.13 11.87 51.99
CA MET A 418 34.88 10.83 52.71
C MET A 418 36.28 10.52 52.13
N ARG A 419 36.67 11.17 51.01
CA ARG A 419 37.95 10.86 50.33
C ARG A 419 39.23 11.12 51.16
N GLU A 420 39.17 11.89 52.22
CA GLU A 420 40.28 12.14 53.12
C GLU A 420 40.55 10.99 54.08
N ALA A 421 39.50 10.17 54.39
CA ALA A 421 39.61 8.95 55.23
C ALA A 421 40.03 7.70 54.42
N ALA A 422 40.06 7.78 53.11
CA ALA A 422 40.13 6.64 52.20
C ALA A 422 41.53 6.04 51.95
N ARG A 423 42.59 6.63 52.45
CA ARG A 423 43.97 6.09 52.30
C ARG A 423 44.16 4.70 52.98
N TYR A 424 43.27 4.27 53.84
CA TYR A 424 43.35 2.97 54.54
C TYR A 424 42.47 1.87 53.97
N ARG A 425 41.69 2.10 52.91
CA ARG A 425 40.68 1.17 52.41
C ARG A 425 40.90 0.68 50.97
N ASP A 426 42.12 0.69 50.44
CA ASP A 426 42.40 0.41 49.02
C ASP A 426 41.91 -0.98 48.53
N THR A 427 42.01 -2.02 49.34
CA THR A 427 41.59 -3.38 49.03
C THR A 427 40.06 -3.52 49.02
N THR A 428 39.38 -2.95 50.02
CA THR A 428 37.91 -3.01 50.14
C THR A 428 37.23 -2.17 49.04
N LEU A 429 37.81 -1.01 48.69
CA LEU A 429 37.33 -0.18 47.61
C LEU A 429 37.46 -0.87 46.24
N ARG A 430 38.57 -1.56 45.99
CA ARG A 430 38.75 -2.38 44.78
C ARG A 430 37.71 -3.51 44.73
N ALA A 431 37.50 -4.25 45.80
CA ALA A 431 36.49 -5.29 45.85
C ALA A 431 35.07 -4.74 45.63
N ALA A 432 34.75 -3.59 46.26
CA ALA A 432 33.46 -2.93 46.05
C ALA A 432 33.28 -2.44 44.59
N ALA A 433 34.32 -1.87 43.97
CA ALA A 433 34.29 -1.45 42.58
C ALA A 433 34.14 -2.64 41.63
N VAL A 434 34.86 -3.74 41.87
CA VAL A 434 34.72 -4.98 41.11
C VAL A 434 33.33 -5.55 41.26
N ARG A 435 32.79 -5.62 42.50
CA ARG A 435 31.41 -6.05 42.75
C ARG A 435 30.37 -5.18 42.04
N GLY A 436 30.57 -3.87 42.04
CA GLY A 436 29.70 -2.95 41.31
C GLY A 436 29.70 -3.20 39.79
N ARG A 437 30.88 -3.44 39.19
CA ARG A 437 31.00 -3.81 37.77
C ARG A 437 30.38 -5.17 37.47
N ILE A 438 30.55 -6.13 38.37
CA ILE A 438 29.91 -7.45 38.27
C ILE A 438 28.38 -7.30 38.29
N SER A 439 27.83 -6.53 39.24
CA SER A 439 26.38 -6.28 39.32
C SER A 439 25.85 -5.65 38.04
N LEU A 440 26.53 -4.63 37.51
CA LEU A 440 26.16 -3.98 36.24
C LEU A 440 26.23 -4.96 35.04
N PHE A 441 27.24 -5.83 35.03
CA PHE A 441 27.39 -6.85 34.01
C PHE A 441 26.24 -7.88 34.06
N LEU A 442 25.91 -8.37 35.28
CA LEU A 442 24.82 -9.32 35.49
C LEU A 442 23.45 -8.76 35.16
N GLU A 443 23.21 -7.47 35.38
CA GLU A 443 21.97 -6.79 34.95
C GLU A 443 21.74 -6.82 33.41
N ASN A 444 22.84 -6.88 32.68
CA ASN A 444 22.80 -7.02 31.21
C ASN A 444 22.88 -8.49 30.75
N ALA A 445 23.19 -9.41 31.63
CA ALA A 445 23.42 -10.83 31.33
C ALA A 445 22.17 -11.56 30.81
N ALA A 446 20.96 -11.13 31.18
CA ALA A 446 19.69 -11.66 30.66
C ALA A 446 19.58 -11.52 29.13
N ARG A 447 20.39 -10.65 28.53
CA ARG A 447 20.46 -10.52 27.05
C ARG A 447 21.33 -11.58 26.38
N TYR A 448 22.17 -12.30 27.15
CA TYR A 448 23.15 -13.26 26.64
C TYR A 448 22.72 -14.72 26.77
N THR A 449 21.75 -15.03 27.63
CA THR A 449 21.29 -16.39 27.92
C THR A 449 20.18 -16.92 27.01
N VAL A 450 19.67 -16.08 26.07
CA VAL A 450 18.57 -16.43 25.15
C VAL A 450 19.06 -17.13 23.87
N ALA A 451 20.36 -17.23 23.64
CA ALA A 451 20.96 -17.70 22.40
C ALA A 451 20.63 -19.15 21.95
N PRO A 452 20.53 -20.19 22.78
CA PRO A 452 20.27 -21.55 22.32
C PRO A 452 18.90 -21.70 21.66
N ARG A 453 17.82 -21.21 22.29
CA ARG A 453 16.46 -21.29 21.75
C ARG A 453 16.28 -20.57 20.40
N ILE A 454 16.98 -19.46 20.22
CA ILE A 454 16.88 -18.67 18.98
C ILE A 454 17.64 -19.37 17.85
N ARG A 455 18.72 -20.08 18.14
CA ARG A 455 19.46 -20.90 17.15
C ARG A 455 18.64 -22.08 16.65
N ASP A 456 17.99 -22.82 17.55
CA ASP A 456 17.14 -23.96 17.20
C ASP A 456 15.95 -23.47 16.32
N GLN A 457 15.28 -22.39 16.70
CA GLN A 457 14.21 -21.79 15.88
C GLN A 457 14.68 -21.37 14.49
N ARG A 458 15.89 -20.83 14.36
CA ARG A 458 16.45 -20.46 13.06
C ARG A 458 16.64 -21.67 12.15
N GLU A 459 17.15 -22.78 12.68
CA GLU A 459 17.35 -24.01 11.90
C GLU A 459 16.01 -24.61 11.46
N GLU A 460 15.01 -24.63 12.35
CA GLU A 460 13.64 -25.04 12.01
C GLU A 460 13.04 -24.15 10.93
N MET A 461 13.20 -22.82 11.05
CA MET A 461 12.71 -21.88 10.04
C MET A 461 13.44 -22.05 8.69
N ARG A 462 14.74 -22.31 8.66
CA ARG A 462 15.50 -22.57 7.43
C ARG A 462 15.04 -23.86 6.76
N ALA A 463 14.87 -24.93 7.53
CA ALA A 463 14.36 -26.18 7.00
C ALA A 463 12.95 -26.05 6.40
N ALA A 464 12.07 -25.34 7.09
CA ALA A 464 10.72 -25.08 6.58
C ALA A 464 10.71 -24.15 5.34
N ILE A 465 11.64 -23.20 5.24
CA ILE A 465 11.84 -22.36 4.06
C ILE A 465 12.32 -23.23 2.89
N GLU A 466 13.31 -24.08 3.10
CA GLU A 466 13.88 -24.98 2.08
C GLU A 466 12.83 -25.96 1.56
N GLU A 467 12.04 -26.56 2.45
CA GLU A 467 10.92 -27.44 2.06
C GLU A 467 9.89 -26.69 1.19
N LEU A 468 9.57 -25.46 1.56
CA LEU A 468 8.62 -24.65 0.79
C LEU A 468 9.21 -24.14 -0.53
N GLU A 469 10.52 -23.88 -0.60
CA GLU A 469 11.23 -23.55 -1.85
C GLU A 469 11.26 -24.73 -2.79
N ASP A 470 11.54 -25.92 -2.29
CA ASP A 470 11.53 -27.17 -3.08
C ASP A 470 10.12 -27.49 -3.59
N ALA A 471 9.09 -27.32 -2.75
CA ALA A 471 7.70 -27.50 -3.14
C ALA A 471 7.23 -26.51 -4.22
N LEU A 472 7.73 -25.27 -4.20
CA LEU A 472 7.44 -24.25 -5.21
C LEU A 472 8.22 -24.45 -6.52
N GLY A 473 9.31 -25.21 -6.51
CA GLY A 473 10.14 -25.53 -7.66
C GLY A 473 10.84 -24.31 -8.27
N HIS A 474 11.50 -24.53 -9.41
CA HIS A 474 12.07 -23.45 -10.23
C HIS A 474 10.98 -22.45 -10.63
N ASP A 475 11.35 -21.22 -10.83
CA ASP A 475 10.43 -20.05 -10.93
C ASP A 475 9.42 -20.15 -12.10
N VAL A 476 8.45 -21.08 -11.94
CA VAL A 476 7.34 -21.31 -12.88
C VAL A 476 6.58 -20.00 -13.19
N GLN A 477 6.58 -19.06 -12.25
CA GLN A 477 5.96 -17.75 -12.49
C GLN A 477 6.79 -16.90 -13.47
N ALA A 478 8.10 -16.88 -13.34
CA ALA A 478 8.98 -16.18 -14.28
C ALA A 478 8.83 -16.76 -15.68
N ASP A 479 8.76 -18.10 -15.80
CA ASP A 479 8.54 -18.77 -17.09
C ASP A 479 7.17 -18.42 -17.67
N ARG A 480 6.11 -18.39 -16.86
CA ARG A 480 4.76 -17.97 -17.30
C ARG A 480 4.75 -16.49 -17.71
N VAL A 481 5.44 -15.61 -16.97
CA VAL A 481 5.60 -14.20 -17.34
C VAL A 481 6.32 -14.09 -18.67
N ASN A 482 7.45 -14.77 -18.86
CA ASN A 482 8.24 -14.75 -20.08
C ASN A 482 7.45 -15.28 -21.28
N SER A 483 6.73 -16.38 -21.11
CA SER A 483 5.85 -16.95 -22.13
C SER A 483 4.75 -15.98 -22.53
N SER A 484 4.06 -15.36 -21.55
CA SER A 484 3.02 -14.37 -21.80
C SER A 484 3.59 -13.14 -22.50
N LEU A 485 4.74 -12.63 -22.04
CA LEU A 485 5.43 -11.50 -22.66
C LEU A 485 5.86 -11.80 -24.09
N SER A 486 6.34 -13.02 -24.38
CA SER A 486 6.69 -13.42 -25.73
C SER A 486 5.50 -13.32 -26.70
N LEU A 487 4.29 -13.70 -26.24
CA LEU A 487 3.07 -13.58 -27.04
C LEU A 487 2.61 -12.13 -27.19
N ILE A 488 2.68 -11.34 -26.12
CA ILE A 488 2.36 -9.90 -26.14
C ILE A 488 3.33 -9.16 -27.07
N ASN A 489 4.62 -9.46 -27.01
CA ASN A 489 5.67 -8.83 -27.82
C ASN A 489 5.45 -9.04 -29.31
N ARG A 490 4.96 -10.22 -29.72
CA ARG A 490 4.57 -10.48 -31.11
C ARG A 490 3.45 -9.54 -31.56
N LYS A 491 2.46 -9.28 -30.70
CA LYS A 491 1.37 -8.34 -30.97
C LYS A 491 1.90 -6.90 -31.06
N ILE A 492 2.78 -6.49 -30.14
CA ILE A 492 3.42 -5.17 -30.15
C ILE A 492 4.20 -4.98 -31.45
N THR A 493 5.02 -5.95 -31.85
CA THR A 493 5.79 -5.89 -33.10
C THR A 493 4.87 -5.75 -34.32
N ALA A 494 3.78 -6.51 -34.39
CA ALA A 494 2.84 -6.43 -35.49
C ALA A 494 2.17 -5.03 -35.57
N LYS A 495 1.78 -4.45 -34.44
CA LYS A 495 1.17 -3.11 -34.39
C LYS A 495 2.21 -2.01 -34.68
N ALA A 496 3.44 -2.14 -34.21
CA ALA A 496 4.51 -1.20 -34.52
C ALA A 496 4.78 -1.14 -36.03
N ARG A 497 4.79 -2.30 -36.71
CA ARG A 497 4.89 -2.37 -38.18
C ARG A 497 3.70 -1.73 -38.88
N ALA A 498 2.48 -1.99 -38.43
CA ALA A 498 1.26 -1.40 -39.00
C ALA A 498 1.23 0.14 -38.84
N LEU A 499 1.83 0.65 -37.75
CA LEU A 499 1.98 2.08 -37.52
C LEU A 499 3.17 2.71 -38.25
N VAL A 500 4.02 1.89 -38.87
CA VAL A 500 5.21 2.34 -39.64
C VAL A 500 6.16 3.12 -38.69
N LEU A 501 6.49 2.51 -37.54
CA LEU A 501 7.37 3.14 -36.55
C LEU A 501 8.84 2.85 -36.89
N GLU A 502 9.73 3.74 -36.45
CA GLU A 502 11.17 3.55 -36.53
C GLU A 502 11.58 2.26 -35.81
N HIS A 503 12.50 1.49 -36.36
CA HIS A 503 12.93 0.17 -35.88
C HIS A 503 11.83 -0.91 -35.82
N SER A 504 10.63 -0.69 -36.42
CA SER A 504 9.55 -1.67 -36.39
C SER A 504 9.84 -2.96 -37.19
N ASP A 505 10.87 -2.97 -38.02
CA ASP A 505 11.36 -4.16 -38.72
C ASP A 505 12.00 -5.16 -37.74
N ALA A 506 12.61 -4.67 -36.66
CA ALA A 506 13.15 -5.46 -35.58
C ALA A 506 12.04 -6.04 -34.67
N PRO A 507 12.31 -7.09 -33.92
CA PRO A 507 11.44 -7.54 -32.84
C PRO A 507 11.28 -6.46 -31.77
N ILE A 508 10.03 -6.14 -31.43
CA ILE A 508 9.72 -5.18 -30.36
C ILE A 508 9.27 -5.93 -29.13
N ARG A 509 9.90 -5.64 -27.98
CA ARG A 509 9.52 -6.25 -26.71
C ARG A 509 9.19 -5.23 -25.64
N PHE A 510 8.29 -5.59 -24.75
CA PHE A 510 8.05 -4.90 -23.51
C PHE A 510 9.06 -5.39 -22.46
N ASP A 511 9.85 -4.47 -21.92
CA ASP A 511 10.79 -4.72 -20.83
C ASP A 511 10.12 -4.44 -19.49
N LEU A 512 9.64 -5.50 -18.82
CA LEU A 512 8.97 -5.41 -17.52
C LEU A 512 9.89 -4.81 -16.43
N ARG A 513 11.20 -5.04 -16.53
CA ARG A 513 12.15 -4.53 -15.53
C ARG A 513 12.31 -3.00 -15.62
N ARG A 514 12.34 -2.47 -16.84
CA ARG A 514 12.48 -1.04 -17.10
C ARG A 514 11.13 -0.34 -17.28
N LEU A 515 10.05 -1.08 -17.47
CA LEU A 515 8.69 -0.60 -17.79
C LEU A 515 8.70 0.28 -19.04
N THR A 516 9.32 -0.20 -20.10
CA THR A 516 9.44 0.48 -21.39
C THR A 516 9.38 -0.50 -22.54
N VAL A 517 9.22 0.01 -23.74
CA VAL A 517 9.33 -0.76 -24.98
C VAL A 517 10.77 -0.67 -25.49
N VAL A 518 11.28 -1.77 -26.04
CA VAL A 518 12.63 -1.88 -26.60
C VAL A 518 12.55 -2.53 -27.97
N ALA A 519 13.21 -1.95 -28.94
CA ALA A 519 13.46 -2.56 -30.25
C ALA A 519 14.80 -3.34 -30.18
N ASP A 520 14.77 -4.64 -30.47
CA ASP A 520 15.97 -5.46 -30.49
C ASP A 520 16.55 -5.47 -31.93
N THR A 521 17.37 -4.45 -32.23
CA THR A 521 18.01 -4.29 -33.54
C THR A 521 19.31 -5.08 -33.66
N ASP A 522 19.82 -5.25 -34.87
CA ASP A 522 21.11 -5.95 -35.11
C ASP A 522 22.30 -5.24 -34.45
N GLU A 523 22.18 -3.93 -34.19
CA GLU A 523 23.21 -3.11 -33.53
C GLU A 523 23.08 -3.15 -32.00
N GLY A 524 21.96 -3.70 -31.47
CA GLY A 524 21.67 -3.83 -30.06
C GLY A 524 20.27 -3.37 -29.67
N PRO A 525 19.92 -3.47 -28.38
CA PRO A 525 18.60 -3.08 -27.88
C PRO A 525 18.48 -1.55 -27.81
N VAL A 526 17.48 -0.99 -28.50
CA VAL A 526 17.16 0.44 -28.51
C VAL A 526 15.90 0.68 -27.66
N PRO A 527 16.00 1.24 -26.47
CA PRO A 527 14.85 1.57 -25.64
C PRO A 527 14.08 2.78 -26.20
N LEU A 528 12.79 2.89 -25.85
CA LEU A 528 11.87 3.91 -26.32
C LEU A 528 12.44 5.34 -26.28
N LYS A 529 13.14 5.70 -25.22
CA LYS A 529 13.75 7.03 -25.05
C LYS A 529 14.87 7.35 -26.03
N GLU A 530 15.49 6.31 -26.62
CA GLU A 530 16.55 6.46 -27.62
C GLU A 530 15.98 6.45 -29.06
N ILE A 531 14.71 6.05 -29.21
CA ILE A 531 13.97 6.18 -30.45
C ILE A 531 13.51 7.65 -30.57
N GLY A 532 13.90 8.31 -31.63
CA GLY A 532 13.60 9.73 -31.82
C GLY A 532 12.14 10.01 -32.21
N GLY A 533 11.65 11.20 -31.81
CA GLY A 533 10.41 11.77 -32.32
C GLY A 533 9.13 11.37 -31.60
N GLY A 534 8.29 12.35 -31.28
CA GLY A 534 7.02 12.17 -30.59
C GLY A 534 6.04 11.22 -31.29
N GLN A 535 6.09 11.15 -32.62
CA GLN A 535 5.31 10.20 -33.40
C GLN A 535 5.65 8.74 -33.04
N ASN A 536 6.94 8.42 -32.94
CA ASN A 536 7.39 7.09 -32.55
C ASN A 536 6.98 6.78 -31.09
N TRP A 537 7.16 7.73 -30.18
CA TRP A 537 6.77 7.53 -28.79
C TRP A 537 5.27 7.25 -28.66
N LEU A 538 4.41 8.08 -29.26
CA LEU A 538 2.96 7.83 -29.30
C LEU A 538 2.65 6.46 -29.91
N GLY A 539 3.27 6.15 -31.06
CA GLY A 539 3.04 4.90 -31.77
C GLY A 539 3.39 3.68 -30.91
N TYR A 540 4.51 3.69 -30.23
CA TYR A 540 4.92 2.61 -29.34
C TYR A 540 4.06 2.49 -28.08
N HIS A 541 3.59 3.61 -27.52
CA HIS A 541 2.59 3.59 -26.45
C HIS A 541 1.30 2.92 -26.93
N LEU A 542 0.78 3.32 -28.08
CA LEU A 542 -0.42 2.71 -28.66
C LEU A 542 -0.20 1.22 -28.97
N ALA A 543 0.92 0.85 -29.59
CA ALA A 543 1.23 -0.54 -29.91
C ALA A 543 1.26 -1.41 -28.65
N ALA A 544 1.87 -0.91 -27.57
CA ALA A 544 1.95 -1.61 -26.28
C ALA A 544 0.55 -1.74 -25.63
N PHE A 545 -0.18 -0.64 -25.46
CA PHE A 545 -1.47 -0.65 -24.75
C PHE A 545 -2.56 -1.40 -25.51
N LEU A 546 -2.66 -1.24 -26.82
CA LEU A 546 -3.59 -2.00 -27.65
C LEU A 546 -3.29 -3.50 -27.61
N SER A 547 -2.00 -3.89 -27.59
CA SER A 547 -1.60 -5.30 -27.48
C SER A 547 -1.88 -5.87 -26.09
N LEU A 548 -1.70 -5.08 -25.03
CA LEU A 548 -2.05 -5.48 -23.67
C LEU A 548 -3.56 -5.66 -23.53
N HIS A 549 -4.39 -4.73 -24.06
CA HIS A 549 -5.84 -4.85 -23.99
C HIS A 549 -6.36 -6.05 -24.80
N GLU A 550 -5.81 -6.32 -25.98
CA GLU A 550 -6.11 -7.56 -26.72
C GLU A 550 -5.80 -8.79 -25.87
N TRP A 551 -4.63 -8.81 -25.22
CA TRP A 551 -4.23 -9.92 -24.33
C TRP A 551 -5.20 -10.07 -23.16
N PHE A 552 -5.56 -8.97 -22.49
CA PHE A 552 -6.50 -8.99 -21.37
C PHE A 552 -7.87 -9.52 -21.77
N ILE A 553 -8.36 -9.14 -22.94
CA ILE A 553 -9.65 -9.59 -23.49
C ILE A 553 -9.60 -11.08 -23.88
N GLU A 554 -8.57 -11.50 -24.62
CA GLU A 554 -8.40 -12.89 -25.07
C GLU A 554 -8.25 -13.88 -23.91
N ARG A 555 -7.68 -13.43 -22.81
CA ARG A 555 -7.41 -14.24 -21.62
C ARG A 555 -8.36 -13.99 -20.46
N ASP A 556 -9.43 -13.20 -20.70
CA ASP A 556 -10.45 -12.84 -19.71
C ASP A 556 -9.84 -12.30 -18.40
N ARG A 557 -8.87 -11.38 -18.54
CA ARG A 557 -8.13 -10.82 -17.39
C ARG A 557 -8.92 -9.71 -16.71
N PRO A 558 -8.80 -9.53 -15.37
CA PRO A 558 -9.58 -8.58 -14.59
C PRO A 558 -9.05 -7.14 -14.73
N VAL A 559 -8.97 -6.67 -15.96
CA VAL A 559 -8.62 -5.28 -16.32
C VAL A 559 -9.83 -4.67 -17.02
N PRO A 560 -10.28 -3.45 -16.68
CA PRO A 560 -11.35 -2.77 -17.39
C PRO A 560 -11.15 -2.81 -18.90
N GLN A 561 -12.20 -3.12 -19.64
CA GLN A 561 -12.20 -3.11 -21.12
C GLN A 561 -12.32 -1.67 -21.64
N LEU A 562 -11.52 -0.79 -21.07
CA LEU A 562 -11.51 0.65 -21.30
C LEU A 562 -10.07 1.13 -21.44
N LEU A 563 -9.78 1.84 -22.54
CA LEU A 563 -8.54 2.59 -22.73
C LEU A 563 -8.88 4.06 -22.94
N VAL A 564 -8.31 4.91 -22.10
CA VAL A 564 -8.46 6.37 -22.17
C VAL A 564 -7.17 6.98 -22.70
N LEU A 565 -7.28 7.79 -23.74
CA LEU A 565 -6.16 8.49 -24.38
C LEU A 565 -6.38 10.00 -24.25
N ASP A 566 -5.48 10.69 -23.56
CA ASP A 566 -5.59 12.13 -23.36
C ASP A 566 -4.64 12.87 -24.30
N GLN A 567 -5.22 13.53 -25.30
CA GLN A 567 -4.56 14.33 -26.33
C GLN A 567 -3.44 13.59 -27.08
N PRO A 568 -3.71 12.40 -27.65
CA PRO A 568 -2.69 11.69 -28.42
C PRO A 568 -2.20 12.50 -29.64
N SER A 569 -2.99 13.43 -30.18
CA SER A 569 -2.58 14.28 -31.28
C SER A 569 -1.59 15.39 -30.92
N GLN A 570 -1.31 15.63 -29.62
CA GLN A 570 -0.44 16.74 -29.21
C GLN A 570 0.98 16.72 -29.81
N VAL A 571 1.46 15.54 -30.18
CA VAL A 571 2.79 15.38 -30.82
C VAL A 571 2.80 15.87 -32.29
N TYR A 572 1.62 15.97 -32.91
CA TYR A 572 1.43 16.43 -34.28
C TYR A 572 0.85 17.85 -34.34
N PHE A 573 0.09 18.22 -33.31
CA PHE A 573 -0.62 19.47 -33.20
C PHE A 573 -0.34 20.06 -31.82
N PRO A 574 0.83 20.70 -31.60
CA PRO A 574 1.09 21.39 -30.34
C PRO A 574 -0.01 22.44 -30.11
N ALA A 575 -0.41 22.60 -28.84
CA ALA A 575 -1.47 23.56 -28.49
C ALA A 575 -1.10 24.97 -28.98
N ASP A 576 -2.07 25.66 -29.57
CA ASP A 576 -1.91 27.04 -30.03
C ASP A 576 -1.51 27.96 -28.89
N ASP A 577 -0.24 28.35 -28.80
CA ASP A 577 0.16 29.56 -28.12
C ASP A 577 -0.44 30.74 -28.97
N LYS A 578 -1.37 31.46 -28.36
CA LYS A 578 -2.06 32.59 -29.01
C LYS A 578 -1.01 33.55 -29.53
N GLY A 579 -0.76 33.53 -30.84
CA GLY A 579 -0.03 34.59 -31.48
C GLY A 579 1.00 34.25 -32.53
N THR A 580 1.21 32.99 -32.91
CA THR A 580 2.06 32.64 -34.05
C THR A 580 1.23 31.94 -35.14
N ASP A 581 1.33 32.39 -36.37
CA ASP A 581 0.86 31.68 -37.57
C ASP A 581 1.60 30.33 -37.64
N LEU A 582 1.07 29.30 -36.96
CA LEU A 582 1.58 27.96 -37.10
C LEU A 582 1.25 27.44 -38.50
N GLU A 583 2.28 26.97 -39.20
CA GLU A 583 2.08 26.27 -40.47
C GLU A 583 1.05 25.13 -40.29
N PRO A 584 0.14 24.91 -41.23
CA PRO A 584 -0.78 23.79 -41.16
C PRO A 584 0.01 22.48 -41.01
N PRO A 585 -0.47 21.52 -40.21
CA PRO A 585 0.26 20.28 -39.97
C PRO A 585 0.60 19.59 -41.28
N LYS A 586 1.82 19.07 -41.37
CA LYS A 586 2.32 18.38 -42.56
C LYS A 586 1.39 17.22 -42.92
N GLU A 587 1.23 16.94 -44.20
CA GLU A 587 0.44 15.81 -44.70
C GLU A 587 0.90 14.48 -44.07
N SER A 588 2.22 14.35 -43.82
CA SER A 588 2.81 13.19 -43.12
C SER A 588 2.26 12.99 -41.68
N ASP A 589 2.03 14.10 -40.97
CA ASP A 589 1.61 14.06 -39.56
C ASP A 589 0.12 13.71 -39.47
N ARG A 590 -0.69 14.24 -40.38
CA ARG A 590 -2.09 13.84 -40.55
C ARG A 590 -2.21 12.35 -40.89
N ALA A 591 -1.38 11.86 -41.81
CA ALA A 591 -1.38 10.47 -42.23
C ALA A 591 -0.94 9.55 -41.06
N ALA A 592 0.03 9.98 -40.25
CA ALA A 592 0.47 9.24 -39.08
C ALA A 592 -0.62 9.17 -37.97
N LEU A 593 -1.29 10.27 -37.69
CA LEU A 593 -2.41 10.30 -36.75
C LEU A 593 -3.57 9.41 -37.21
N LEU A 594 -3.88 9.44 -38.52
CA LEU A 594 -4.90 8.56 -39.10
C LEU A 594 -4.54 7.08 -38.98
N ARG A 595 -3.26 6.71 -39.20
CA ARG A 595 -2.79 5.33 -38.95
C ARG A 595 -2.99 4.93 -37.50
N ALA A 596 -2.73 5.84 -36.53
CA ALA A 596 -2.96 5.60 -35.12
C ALA A 596 -4.45 5.30 -34.82
N TYR A 597 -5.37 6.13 -35.34
CA TYR A 597 -6.81 5.90 -35.20
C TYR A 597 -7.30 4.64 -35.91
N GLN A 598 -6.73 4.34 -37.07
CA GLN A 598 -7.03 3.10 -37.79
C GLN A 598 -6.58 1.87 -37.01
N ALA A 599 -5.41 1.91 -36.35
CA ALA A 599 -4.92 0.85 -35.51
C ALA A 599 -5.83 0.63 -34.27
N ILE A 600 -6.33 1.71 -33.66
CA ILE A 600 -7.33 1.67 -32.60
C ILE A 600 -8.61 1.00 -33.09
N ALA A 601 -9.18 1.49 -34.19
CA ALA A 601 -10.43 0.97 -34.77
C ALA A 601 -10.31 -0.52 -35.15
N ASN A 602 -9.19 -0.92 -35.76
CA ASN A 602 -8.91 -2.31 -36.10
C ASN A 602 -8.84 -3.18 -34.85
N THR A 603 -8.22 -2.69 -33.78
CA THR A 603 -8.12 -3.41 -32.51
C THR A 603 -9.48 -3.58 -31.85
N ILE A 604 -10.34 -2.56 -31.86
CA ILE A 604 -11.72 -2.62 -31.35
C ILE A 604 -12.53 -3.65 -32.16
N THR A 605 -12.41 -3.64 -33.48
CA THR A 605 -13.08 -4.60 -34.34
C THR A 605 -12.63 -6.03 -34.06
N SER A 606 -11.33 -6.25 -33.91
CA SER A 606 -10.76 -7.56 -33.55
C SER A 606 -11.19 -8.04 -32.17
N ALA A 607 -11.47 -7.12 -31.26
CA ALA A 607 -11.93 -7.40 -29.91
C ALA A 607 -13.45 -7.66 -29.81
N ASP A 608 -14.18 -7.65 -30.93
CA ASP A 608 -15.62 -7.94 -31.01
C ASP A 608 -16.47 -7.10 -30.03
N GLY A 609 -16.24 -5.78 -30.03
CA GLY A 609 -16.92 -4.84 -29.13
C GLY A 609 -16.56 -4.94 -27.66
N LYS A 610 -15.55 -5.73 -27.31
CA LYS A 610 -15.09 -5.88 -25.92
C LYS A 610 -14.06 -4.84 -25.50
N LEU A 611 -13.61 -3.98 -26.39
CA LEU A 611 -12.71 -2.87 -26.08
C LEU A 611 -13.43 -1.54 -26.36
N GLN A 612 -13.50 -0.69 -25.38
CA GLN A 612 -13.91 0.70 -25.52
C GLN A 612 -12.67 1.59 -25.45
N VAL A 613 -12.55 2.51 -26.40
CA VAL A 613 -11.50 3.54 -26.36
C VAL A 613 -12.15 4.92 -26.28
N ILE A 614 -11.71 5.73 -25.32
CA ILE A 614 -12.13 7.12 -25.18
C ILE A 614 -10.92 8.00 -25.43
N ALA A 615 -10.96 8.78 -26.52
CA ALA A 615 -9.92 9.73 -26.87
C ALA A 615 -10.41 11.17 -26.63
N MET A 616 -9.71 11.89 -25.78
CA MET A 616 -9.88 13.33 -25.62
C MET A 616 -8.91 14.03 -26.57
N GLU A 617 -9.44 14.80 -27.50
CA GLU A 617 -8.65 15.31 -28.61
C GLU A 617 -8.71 16.82 -28.77
N HIS A 618 -7.64 17.35 -29.35
CA HIS A 618 -7.60 18.73 -29.84
C HIS A 618 -7.80 18.77 -31.35
N ALA A 619 -7.31 17.76 -32.07
CA ALA A 619 -7.53 17.60 -33.49
C ALA A 619 -9.01 17.34 -33.81
N ASP A 620 -9.45 17.79 -35.00
CA ASP A 620 -10.75 17.44 -35.58
C ASP A 620 -10.51 17.07 -37.04
N LEU A 621 -10.63 15.78 -37.34
CA LEU A 621 -10.33 15.25 -38.67
C LEU A 621 -11.62 14.83 -39.36
N GLU A 622 -11.69 15.10 -40.69
CA GLU A 622 -12.85 14.79 -41.51
C GLU A 622 -12.93 13.32 -41.96
N GLN A 623 -11.83 12.59 -41.81
CA GLN A 623 -11.77 11.20 -42.26
C GLN A 623 -12.74 10.30 -41.49
N PRO A 624 -13.40 9.35 -42.19
CA PRO A 624 -14.48 8.55 -41.59
C PRO A 624 -14.12 7.83 -40.28
N VAL A 625 -12.90 7.28 -40.17
CA VAL A 625 -12.44 6.57 -38.95
C VAL A 625 -12.42 7.47 -37.73
N PHE A 626 -12.19 8.77 -37.91
CA PHE A 626 -12.20 9.76 -36.84
C PHE A 626 -13.60 10.40 -36.71
N ALA A 627 -14.14 10.93 -37.81
CA ALA A 627 -15.36 11.74 -37.79
C ALA A 627 -16.59 10.96 -37.28
N SER A 628 -16.71 9.67 -37.62
CA SER A 628 -17.80 8.81 -37.14
C SER A 628 -17.70 8.44 -35.64
N ALA A 629 -16.50 8.51 -35.09
CA ALA A 629 -16.25 8.22 -33.67
C ALA A 629 -16.41 9.45 -32.76
N VAL A 630 -16.60 10.65 -33.34
CA VAL A 630 -16.76 11.88 -32.54
C VAL A 630 -18.14 11.92 -31.90
N ILE A 631 -18.19 11.74 -30.60
CA ILE A 631 -19.42 11.80 -29.79
C ILE A 631 -19.73 13.24 -29.35
N ARG A 632 -18.70 14.10 -29.18
CA ARG A 632 -18.88 15.52 -28.77
C ARG A 632 -17.82 16.41 -29.44
N ARG A 633 -18.27 17.58 -29.86
CA ARG A 633 -17.42 18.69 -30.34
C ARG A 633 -17.61 19.89 -29.43
N TRP A 634 -16.57 20.30 -28.76
CA TRP A 634 -16.55 21.45 -27.83
C TRP A 634 -15.65 22.55 -28.39
N ARG A 635 -16.15 23.27 -29.38
CA ARG A 635 -15.40 24.32 -30.10
C ARG A 635 -16.17 25.62 -30.17
N ASP A 636 -15.48 26.72 -30.42
CA ASP A 636 -16.04 28.06 -30.66
C ASP A 636 -16.97 28.51 -29.52
N GLY A 637 -16.63 28.16 -28.28
CA GLY A 637 -17.46 28.47 -27.12
C GLY A 637 -18.74 27.63 -27.00
N GLN A 638 -18.95 26.69 -27.93
CA GLN A 638 -20.12 25.81 -27.94
C GLN A 638 -19.78 24.47 -27.25
N GLY A 639 -20.31 24.30 -26.06
CA GLY A 639 -20.17 23.05 -25.27
C GLY A 639 -18.88 22.98 -24.46
N ALA A 640 -19.02 22.36 -23.32
CA ALA A 640 -17.95 22.01 -22.39
C ALA A 640 -18.47 20.89 -21.48
N LEU A 641 -17.60 20.32 -20.68
CA LEU A 641 -17.99 19.33 -19.68
C LEU A 641 -18.93 19.98 -18.64
N VAL A 642 -18.59 21.18 -18.14
CA VAL A 642 -19.50 22.00 -17.30
C VAL A 642 -20.30 22.93 -18.22
N PRO A 643 -21.64 22.85 -18.25
CA PRO A 643 -22.47 23.70 -19.09
C PRO A 643 -22.30 25.20 -18.80
N ALA A 644 -22.38 26.03 -19.85
CA ALA A 644 -22.23 27.47 -19.70
C ALA A 644 -23.34 28.08 -18.79
N GLU A 645 -24.55 27.49 -18.83
CA GLU A 645 -25.68 27.91 -18.03
C GLU A 645 -25.39 27.79 -16.50
N TRP A 646 -24.57 26.87 -16.10
CA TRP A 646 -24.19 26.72 -14.69
C TRP A 646 -23.27 27.85 -14.22
N ILE A 647 -22.48 28.40 -15.15
CA ILE A 647 -21.51 29.48 -14.88
C ILE A 647 -22.21 30.84 -14.81
N THR A 648 -23.24 31.03 -15.64
CA THR A 648 -23.97 32.31 -15.72
C THR A 648 -25.09 32.46 -14.70
N ALA A 649 -25.53 31.36 -14.09
CA ALA A 649 -26.59 31.33 -13.07
C ALA A 649 -26.08 31.53 -11.63
N GLY A 650 -24.79 31.66 -11.39
CA GLY A 650 -24.13 32.00 -10.12
C GLY A 650 -23.63 33.42 -10.18
#